data_87223307f3af826d3fdbf7b2961457ac
#
_entry.id   87223307f3af826d3fdbf7b2961457ac
#
_cell.length_a   1.000
_cell.length_b   1.000
_cell.length_c   1.000
_cell.angle_alpha   90.00
_cell.angle_beta   90.00
_cell.angle_gamma   90.00
#
_symmetry.space_group_name_H-M   'P 1'
#
loop_
_entity.id
_entity.type
_entity.pdbx_description
1 polymer ?
#
loop_
_entity_poly.entity_id
_entity_poly.type
_entity_poly.pdbx_seq_one_letter_code
_entity_poly.pdbx_strand_id
1 'polypeptide(L)'
;MKLPWCAALAAASLSAQTFAGAPALDAAIDQAIQQDRLPGAVLLVGHNGQIVYRKAYGKRALVPQPETMTLDTIFDCASLTKVIATTSSLMKLFEQGKFRLNDKVTDYIPEFQGGKSDITLRNLFTHFSGLQPDVPLKPAWTGYETGIRLACATKPAGPPGVRFVYSDINFILLGEIVHRLSGQMLSDYARQNIFLPLGMKETMFQPPASLAPRIAPTERLEKAGPPLRGVVHDPSARAMGGVAGHAGVFSTAADLARFAQMMLNGGSLDGVRLFSPLTVEKFTEPQSPPDQPILRGLGWDIDSPYSGNRGELFPIGSFGHTGFTGTSIWIDPSTKSYVILLANSVHPDARPALTPLRGKVATIVAAALGIGAQGVTLTGYNETLAGAGARRQIGRTGATLTGLDVLVARKFQPLQGKRIGLITNQSGVDRLGRRNIDLMRAAGVEVVALFSPEHGLEGREDRPGLPDFTDPASGIKVFSLYGKTLRPTPEMLRGIDALVFDIQDIGARFFTYETTMAYAMEAAAKAGIPYYVLDRPNPITGTHVEGPLLDAANQSFVGYFPGLPVRHGMTMGELARLFNAENKIGAALTVIELRDWNRGDWFDSTGLPWIDPSPNLRSLNAATLYPGLCLLESSKGYSVGRGTDSPFEQIGADFIGGRELAAYLNRREIPGVRVYPVRAGTVEGVRFVIVDREQLDATRLGLEVAAAIAKLYPGKIDLSLDKLLIGSTEVIAQLQAGTDPRTIQQGFQDAVAAFVKMRQPYLLYR
;
A
#
# COMPACT_ATOMS: atom_id res chain seq x y z
N MET A 1 -6.49 66.16 -51.13
CA MET A 1 -6.28 64.77 -51.56
C MET A 1 -6.17 63.90 -50.33
N LYS A 2 -7.24 63.16 -50.00
CA LYS A 2 -7.32 62.24 -48.87
C LYS A 2 -7.28 60.85 -49.46
N LEU A 3 -6.25 60.06 -49.11
CA LEU A 3 -6.21 58.63 -49.40
C LEU A 3 -6.94 57.82 -48.26
N PRO A 4 -7.77 56.80 -48.59
CA PRO A 4 -8.36 55.95 -47.59
C PRO A 4 -7.43 54.80 -47.27
N TRP A 5 -7.28 54.53 -45.96
CA TRP A 5 -6.63 53.31 -45.44
C TRP A 5 -7.62 52.13 -45.54
N CYS A 6 -7.31 51.17 -46.38
CA CYS A 6 -7.93 49.84 -46.34
C CYS A 6 -7.27 49.00 -45.25
N ALA A 7 -7.99 48.80 -44.18
CA ALA A 7 -7.61 47.80 -43.18
C ALA A 7 -8.03 46.38 -43.65
N ALA A 8 -7.08 45.56 -44.05
CA ALA A 8 -7.31 44.15 -44.33
C ALA A 8 -7.42 43.40 -43.01
N LEU A 9 -8.63 42.96 -42.65
CA LEU A 9 -8.84 41.98 -41.60
C LEU A 9 -8.33 40.62 -42.10
N ALA A 10 -7.17 40.18 -41.60
CA ALA A 10 -6.73 38.80 -41.73
C ALA A 10 -7.57 37.96 -40.78
N ALA A 11 -8.52 37.22 -41.30
CA ALA A 11 -9.21 36.16 -40.58
C ALA A 11 -8.21 35.01 -40.36
N ALA A 12 -7.60 34.94 -39.19
CA ALA A 12 -6.85 33.80 -38.78
C ALA A 12 -7.84 32.62 -38.59
N SER A 13 -7.87 31.71 -39.55
CA SER A 13 -8.52 30.42 -39.39
C SER A 13 -7.76 29.63 -38.31
N LEU A 14 -8.29 29.60 -37.07
CA LEU A 14 -7.89 28.63 -36.11
C LEU A 14 -8.25 27.24 -36.67
N SER A 15 -7.26 26.56 -37.25
CA SER A 15 -7.36 25.13 -37.49
C SER A 15 -7.52 24.48 -36.12
N ALA A 16 -8.67 23.89 -35.84
CA ALA A 16 -8.87 23.06 -34.63
C ALA A 16 -7.78 21.98 -34.65
N GLN A 17 -6.82 22.09 -33.74
CA GLN A 17 -5.76 21.13 -33.63
C GLN A 17 -6.44 19.80 -33.25
N THR A 18 -6.41 18.82 -34.15
CA THR A 18 -6.99 17.50 -33.90
C THR A 18 -6.23 16.85 -32.75
N PHE A 19 -6.94 16.32 -31.75
CA PHE A 19 -6.33 15.62 -30.61
C PHE A 19 -5.39 14.52 -31.13
N ALA A 20 -4.12 14.54 -30.74
CA ALA A 20 -3.08 13.66 -31.28
C ALA A 20 -3.39 12.17 -31.13
N GLY A 21 -4.11 11.78 -30.05
CA GLY A 21 -4.53 10.41 -29.79
C GLY A 21 -5.75 9.94 -30.59
N ALA A 22 -6.43 10.82 -31.35
CA ALA A 22 -7.69 10.48 -32.00
C ALA A 22 -7.63 9.22 -32.90
N PRO A 23 -6.62 9.04 -33.78
CA PRO A 23 -6.56 7.84 -34.62
C PRO A 23 -6.40 6.54 -33.81
N ALA A 24 -5.61 6.58 -32.75
CA ALA A 24 -5.38 5.41 -31.88
C ALA A 24 -6.62 5.07 -31.04
N LEU A 25 -7.35 6.10 -30.56
CA LEU A 25 -8.62 5.92 -29.84
C LEU A 25 -9.68 5.34 -30.75
N ASP A 26 -9.80 5.86 -31.98
CA ASP A 26 -10.73 5.34 -33.00
C ASP A 26 -10.44 3.86 -33.27
N ALA A 27 -9.19 3.53 -33.58
CA ALA A 27 -8.79 2.16 -33.86
C ALA A 27 -9.06 1.21 -32.67
N ALA A 28 -8.81 1.66 -31.43
CA ALA A 28 -9.02 0.83 -30.25
C ALA A 28 -10.50 0.52 -29.98
N ILE A 29 -11.38 1.53 -30.16
CA ILE A 29 -12.82 1.35 -29.91
C ILE A 29 -13.48 0.61 -31.07
N ASP A 30 -13.15 0.93 -32.33
CA ASP A 30 -13.68 0.25 -33.51
C ASP A 30 -13.27 -1.23 -33.50
N GLN A 31 -12.02 -1.55 -33.13
CA GLN A 31 -11.58 -2.94 -32.96
C GLN A 31 -12.40 -3.66 -31.90
N ALA A 32 -12.67 -3.02 -30.75
CA ALA A 32 -13.47 -3.61 -29.70
C ALA A 32 -14.93 -3.87 -30.13
N ILE A 33 -15.51 -2.99 -30.95
CA ILE A 33 -16.84 -3.19 -31.55
C ILE A 33 -16.82 -4.37 -32.53
N GLN A 34 -15.80 -4.45 -33.40
CA GLN A 34 -15.63 -5.56 -34.35
C GLN A 34 -15.46 -6.91 -33.63
N GLN A 35 -14.82 -6.92 -32.46
CA GLN A 35 -14.65 -8.09 -31.60
C GLN A 35 -15.86 -8.39 -30.71
N ASP A 36 -16.98 -7.75 -30.94
CA ASP A 36 -18.23 -7.87 -30.17
C ASP A 36 -18.04 -7.67 -28.66
N ARG A 37 -17.14 -6.73 -28.26
CA ARG A 37 -16.94 -6.40 -26.85
C ARG A 37 -17.97 -5.39 -26.35
N LEU A 38 -18.51 -4.57 -27.23
CA LEU A 38 -19.56 -3.59 -26.96
C LEU A 38 -20.29 -3.23 -28.27
N PRO A 39 -21.58 -2.84 -28.22
CA PRO A 39 -22.29 -2.38 -29.41
C PRO A 39 -21.84 -1.02 -29.90
N GLY A 40 -21.46 -0.15 -28.98
CA GLY A 40 -20.99 1.20 -29.23
C GLY A 40 -20.68 1.95 -27.95
N ALA A 41 -20.14 3.16 -28.08
CA ALA A 41 -19.73 3.99 -26.96
C ALA A 41 -19.80 5.48 -27.29
N VAL A 42 -19.77 6.30 -26.23
CA VAL A 42 -19.43 7.71 -26.28
C VAL A 42 -18.15 7.92 -25.47
N LEU A 43 -17.11 8.45 -26.11
CA LEU A 43 -15.87 8.85 -25.44
C LEU A 43 -15.79 10.37 -25.39
N LEU A 44 -15.45 10.90 -24.21
CA LEU A 44 -15.19 12.32 -23.99
C LEU A 44 -13.92 12.48 -23.13
N VAL A 45 -13.02 13.36 -23.57
CA VAL A 45 -11.77 13.68 -22.89
C VAL A 45 -11.74 15.18 -22.60
N GLY A 46 -11.52 15.54 -21.35
CA GLY A 46 -11.25 16.91 -20.93
C GLY A 46 -9.81 17.10 -20.51
N HIS A 47 -9.26 18.29 -20.81
CA HIS A 47 -7.92 18.71 -20.42
C HIS A 47 -7.85 20.22 -20.25
N ASN A 48 -7.29 20.71 -19.14
CA ASN A 48 -7.14 22.13 -18.84
C ASN A 48 -8.43 22.95 -19.02
N GLY A 49 -9.57 22.40 -18.57
CA GLY A 49 -10.87 23.08 -18.66
C GLY A 49 -11.55 23.02 -20.03
N GLN A 50 -10.95 22.33 -21.01
CA GLN A 50 -11.48 22.22 -22.38
C GLN A 50 -11.81 20.74 -22.69
N ILE A 51 -12.86 20.52 -23.48
CA ILE A 51 -13.12 19.23 -24.10
C ILE A 51 -12.20 19.10 -25.31
N VAL A 52 -11.16 18.26 -25.20
CA VAL A 52 -10.15 18.08 -26.27
C VAL A 52 -10.50 16.95 -27.24
N TYR A 53 -11.40 16.04 -26.81
CA TYR A 53 -11.90 14.98 -27.67
C TYR A 53 -13.32 14.55 -27.26
N ARG A 54 -14.20 14.35 -28.25
CA ARG A 54 -15.51 13.72 -28.06
C ARG A 54 -15.97 13.02 -29.33
N LYS A 55 -16.42 11.77 -29.19
CA LYS A 55 -16.95 11.02 -30.36
C LYS A 55 -17.91 9.94 -29.90
N ALA A 56 -18.91 9.67 -30.74
CA ALA A 56 -19.81 8.53 -30.63
C ALA A 56 -19.41 7.44 -31.63
N TYR A 57 -19.43 6.19 -31.17
CA TYR A 57 -19.02 5.03 -31.96
C TYR A 57 -20.11 3.96 -31.99
N GLY A 58 -20.24 3.29 -33.13
CA GLY A 58 -21.08 2.11 -33.28
C GLY A 58 -22.58 2.37 -33.08
N LYS A 59 -23.24 1.45 -32.35
CA LYS A 59 -24.69 1.44 -32.20
C LYS A 59 -25.10 1.67 -30.75
N ARG A 60 -26.17 2.45 -30.53
CA ARG A 60 -26.83 2.63 -29.25
C ARG A 60 -27.66 1.40 -28.88
N ALA A 61 -28.34 0.82 -29.86
CA ALA A 61 -29.08 -0.42 -29.73
C ALA A 61 -28.78 -1.37 -30.88
N LEU A 62 -28.82 -2.66 -30.62
CA LEU A 62 -28.74 -3.73 -31.62
C LEU A 62 -30.13 -4.34 -31.87
N VAL A 63 -30.97 -4.40 -30.86
CA VAL A 63 -32.32 -4.96 -30.89
C VAL A 63 -33.32 -3.99 -30.25
N PRO A 64 -34.60 -3.98 -30.68
CA PRO A 64 -35.18 -4.78 -31.79
C PRO A 64 -34.69 -4.35 -33.17
N GLN A 65 -34.17 -3.10 -33.29
CA GLN A 65 -33.59 -2.58 -34.52
C GLN A 65 -32.26 -1.87 -34.19
N PRO A 66 -31.27 -1.90 -35.11
CA PRO A 66 -30.04 -1.16 -34.91
C PRO A 66 -30.26 0.36 -34.88
N GLU A 67 -29.81 1.00 -33.80
CA GLU A 67 -29.86 2.46 -33.63
C GLU A 67 -28.43 3.01 -33.58
N THR A 68 -28.15 4.08 -34.30
CA THR A 68 -26.82 4.72 -34.27
C THR A 68 -26.58 5.40 -32.93
N MET A 69 -25.36 5.25 -32.39
CA MET A 69 -24.92 5.97 -31.20
C MET A 69 -24.82 7.46 -31.49
N THR A 70 -25.24 8.29 -30.54
CA THR A 70 -25.18 9.77 -30.63
C THR A 70 -24.52 10.34 -29.38
N LEU A 71 -23.93 11.57 -29.51
CA LEU A 71 -23.25 12.24 -28.39
C LEU A 71 -24.18 12.54 -27.20
N ASP A 72 -25.47 12.70 -27.47
CA ASP A 72 -26.52 12.98 -26.48
C ASP A 72 -27.20 11.71 -25.96
N THR A 73 -26.65 10.54 -26.24
CA THR A 73 -27.15 9.27 -25.70
C THR A 73 -27.06 9.27 -24.18
N ILE A 74 -28.17 8.87 -23.54
CA ILE A 74 -28.29 8.72 -22.09
C ILE A 74 -27.98 7.26 -21.73
N PHE A 75 -27.10 7.05 -20.73
CA PHE A 75 -26.70 5.73 -20.29
C PHE A 75 -27.14 5.45 -18.87
N ASP A 76 -27.51 4.21 -18.59
CA ASP A 76 -27.51 3.71 -17.21
C ASP A 76 -26.07 3.67 -16.70
N CYS A 77 -25.78 4.54 -15.72
CA CYS A 77 -24.45 4.75 -15.18
C CYS A 77 -24.02 3.65 -14.19
N ALA A 78 -24.94 2.74 -13.80
CA ALA A 78 -24.70 1.68 -12.84
C ALA A 78 -23.96 2.21 -11.59
N SER A 79 -22.84 1.61 -11.21
CA SER A 79 -22.06 1.98 -10.01
C SER A 79 -21.44 3.38 -10.03
N LEU A 80 -21.45 4.13 -11.14
CA LEU A 80 -21.09 5.56 -11.09
C LEU A 80 -22.06 6.35 -10.21
N THR A 81 -23.27 5.82 -9.97
CA THR A 81 -24.25 6.35 -8.98
C THR A 81 -23.60 6.58 -7.62
N LYS A 82 -22.69 5.68 -7.20
CA LYS A 82 -21.99 5.75 -5.91
C LYS A 82 -21.25 7.06 -5.72
N VAL A 83 -20.57 7.53 -6.78
CA VAL A 83 -19.75 8.75 -6.70
C VAL A 83 -20.51 10.00 -7.13
N ILE A 84 -21.36 9.89 -8.17
CA ILE A 84 -22.06 11.05 -8.75
C ILE A 84 -23.22 11.50 -7.84
N ALA A 85 -23.97 10.58 -7.28
CA ALA A 85 -25.15 10.88 -6.44
C ALA A 85 -24.85 10.71 -4.95
N THR A 86 -24.51 9.50 -4.49
CA THR A 86 -24.46 9.16 -3.07
C THR A 86 -23.31 9.85 -2.36
N THR A 87 -22.07 9.67 -2.84
CA THR A 87 -20.91 10.34 -2.26
C THR A 87 -21.05 11.86 -2.32
N SER A 88 -21.45 12.40 -3.46
CA SER A 88 -21.64 13.85 -3.62
C SER A 88 -22.69 14.42 -2.67
N SER A 89 -23.81 13.70 -2.46
CA SER A 89 -24.82 14.10 -1.46
C SER A 89 -24.24 14.10 -0.05
N LEU A 90 -23.47 13.07 0.30
CA LEU A 90 -22.81 12.99 1.60
C LEU A 90 -21.69 14.03 1.75
N MET A 91 -20.99 14.42 0.69
CA MET A 91 -20.03 15.55 0.74
C MET A 91 -20.72 16.84 1.18
N LYS A 92 -21.95 17.13 0.67
CA LYS A 92 -22.74 18.29 1.11
C LYS A 92 -23.14 18.20 2.59
N LEU A 93 -23.61 17.04 3.01
CA LEU A 93 -24.01 16.81 4.40
C LEU A 93 -22.80 16.82 5.35
N PHE A 94 -21.64 16.38 4.89
CA PHE A 94 -20.37 16.45 5.63
C PHE A 94 -19.94 17.91 5.88
N GLU A 95 -20.02 18.77 4.85
CA GLU A 95 -19.72 20.20 5.00
C GLU A 95 -20.68 20.91 5.96
N GLN A 96 -21.89 20.40 6.11
CA GLN A 96 -22.87 20.88 7.07
C GLN A 96 -22.65 20.33 8.49
N GLY A 97 -21.62 19.50 8.70
CA GLY A 97 -21.34 18.89 10.00
C GLY A 97 -22.36 17.84 10.46
N LYS A 98 -23.15 17.27 9.52
CA LYS A 98 -24.22 16.33 9.83
C LYS A 98 -23.72 14.95 10.28
N PHE A 99 -22.47 14.60 9.97
CA PHE A 99 -21.83 13.37 10.40
C PHE A 99 -20.30 13.50 10.40
N ARG A 100 -19.62 12.57 11.07
CA ARG A 100 -18.17 12.37 11.02
C ARG A 100 -17.84 11.02 10.40
N LEU A 101 -16.70 10.91 9.76
CA LEU A 101 -16.30 9.67 9.04
C LEU A 101 -16.16 8.45 9.95
N ASN A 102 -15.82 8.66 11.21
CA ASN A 102 -15.68 7.58 12.20
C ASN A 102 -16.93 7.33 13.05
N ASP A 103 -18.02 8.03 12.78
CA ASP A 103 -19.31 7.73 13.42
C ASP A 103 -19.77 6.34 13.02
N LYS A 104 -20.43 5.64 13.91
CA LYS A 104 -20.94 4.30 13.69
C LYS A 104 -22.17 4.34 12.79
N VAL A 105 -22.33 3.34 11.93
CA VAL A 105 -23.53 3.23 11.09
C VAL A 105 -24.79 3.16 11.96
N THR A 106 -24.69 2.51 13.12
CA THR A 106 -25.79 2.38 14.08
C THR A 106 -26.27 3.70 14.67
N ASP A 107 -25.46 4.77 14.63
CA ASP A 107 -25.86 6.11 15.10
C ASP A 107 -26.93 6.72 14.17
N TYR A 108 -26.96 6.30 12.91
CA TYR A 108 -27.88 6.77 11.87
C TYR A 108 -28.93 5.74 11.48
N ILE A 109 -28.59 4.46 11.57
CA ILE A 109 -29.45 3.31 11.26
C ILE A 109 -29.48 2.38 12.47
N PRO A 110 -30.29 2.67 13.52
CA PRO A 110 -30.31 1.88 14.76
C PRO A 110 -30.65 0.40 14.55
N GLU A 111 -31.38 0.05 13.50
CA GLU A 111 -31.72 -1.32 13.12
C GLU A 111 -30.56 -2.10 12.48
N PHE A 112 -29.43 -1.45 12.19
CA PHE A 112 -28.19 -2.09 11.68
C PHE A 112 -27.45 -2.80 12.81
N GLN A 113 -28.04 -3.91 13.31
CA GLN A 113 -27.57 -4.67 14.47
C GLN A 113 -26.95 -6.03 14.06
N GLY A 114 -26.55 -6.83 15.04
CA GLY A 114 -26.08 -8.20 14.82
C GLY A 114 -24.57 -8.29 14.49
N GLY A 115 -23.72 -7.81 15.40
CA GLY A 115 -22.25 -7.89 15.28
C GLY A 115 -21.65 -6.83 14.36
N LYS A 116 -22.33 -5.70 14.13
CA LYS A 116 -21.94 -4.63 13.21
C LYS A 116 -21.72 -3.29 13.90
N SER A 117 -21.75 -3.25 15.24
CA SER A 117 -21.60 -2.03 16.03
C SER A 117 -20.30 -1.25 15.79
N ASP A 118 -19.27 -1.91 15.26
CA ASP A 118 -17.97 -1.29 15.03
C ASP A 118 -17.78 -0.78 13.60
N ILE A 119 -18.75 -1.01 12.73
CA ILE A 119 -18.69 -0.52 11.36
C ILE A 119 -18.93 0.99 11.33
N THR A 120 -17.97 1.74 10.78
CA THR A 120 -18.04 3.19 10.63
C THR A 120 -18.49 3.60 9.23
N LEU A 121 -18.88 4.87 9.06
CA LEU A 121 -19.17 5.42 7.74
C LEU A 121 -17.94 5.34 6.82
N ARG A 122 -16.73 5.58 7.35
CA ARG A 122 -15.48 5.40 6.60
C ARG A 122 -15.35 3.98 6.04
N ASN A 123 -15.68 2.96 6.83
CA ASN A 123 -15.62 1.56 6.37
C ASN A 123 -16.60 1.29 5.22
N LEU A 124 -17.79 1.91 5.24
CA LEU A 124 -18.75 1.81 4.12
C LEU A 124 -18.18 2.45 2.85
N PHE A 125 -17.71 3.71 2.92
CA PHE A 125 -17.17 4.45 1.78
C PHE A 125 -15.99 3.75 1.12
N THR A 126 -15.13 3.10 1.89
CA THR A 126 -13.89 2.49 1.42
C THR A 126 -14.01 1.02 1.07
N HIS A 127 -15.19 0.42 1.27
CA HIS A 127 -15.44 -1.02 1.10
C HIS A 127 -14.61 -1.93 2.02
N PHE A 128 -14.28 -1.43 3.21
CA PHE A 128 -13.65 -2.17 4.30
C PHE A 128 -14.61 -2.46 5.47
N SER A 129 -15.91 -2.53 5.20
CA SER A 129 -16.93 -2.80 6.22
C SER A 129 -16.99 -4.27 6.66
N GLY A 130 -16.46 -5.20 5.87
CA GLY A 130 -16.63 -6.63 6.07
C GLY A 130 -18.00 -7.17 5.64
N LEU A 131 -18.89 -6.33 5.06
CA LEU A 131 -20.22 -6.75 4.58
C LEU A 131 -20.12 -7.59 3.29
N GLN A 132 -21.17 -8.38 3.03
CA GLN A 132 -21.31 -9.16 1.81
C GLN A 132 -21.40 -8.24 0.58
N PRO A 133 -21.11 -8.75 -0.64
CA PRO A 133 -21.14 -7.95 -1.87
C PRO A 133 -22.50 -7.31 -2.16
N ASP A 134 -23.62 -8.03 -1.96
CA ASP A 134 -24.95 -7.54 -2.25
C ASP A 134 -26.00 -8.19 -1.33
N VAL A 135 -27.22 -7.66 -1.34
CA VAL A 135 -28.39 -8.22 -0.66
C VAL A 135 -28.90 -9.46 -1.39
N PRO A 136 -29.52 -10.45 -0.70
CA PRO A 136 -30.05 -11.63 -1.35
C PRO A 136 -31.25 -11.26 -2.25
N LEU A 137 -31.25 -11.75 -3.48
CA LEU A 137 -32.35 -11.53 -4.44
C LEU A 137 -33.41 -12.66 -4.39
N LYS A 138 -33.18 -13.68 -3.61
CA LYS A 138 -34.12 -14.80 -3.42
C LYS A 138 -34.45 -14.97 -1.95
N PRO A 139 -35.75 -15.21 -1.59
CA PRO A 139 -36.93 -15.12 -2.47
C PRO A 139 -37.09 -13.73 -3.08
N ALA A 140 -37.82 -13.60 -4.20
CA ALA A 140 -38.05 -12.31 -4.86
C ALA A 140 -38.74 -11.31 -3.92
N TRP A 141 -38.33 -10.07 -3.97
CA TRP A 141 -38.84 -8.97 -3.14
C TRP A 141 -38.92 -7.66 -3.93
N THR A 142 -39.66 -6.70 -3.43
CA THR A 142 -39.75 -5.34 -3.98
C THR A 142 -39.91 -4.32 -2.86
N GLY A 143 -39.59 -3.07 -3.17
CA GLY A 143 -39.74 -1.89 -2.32
C GLY A 143 -38.47 -1.46 -1.62
N TYR A 144 -38.32 -0.14 -1.49
CA TYR A 144 -37.17 0.52 -0.90
C TYR A 144 -36.88 0.02 0.53
N GLU A 145 -37.92 0.11 1.40
CA GLU A 145 -37.84 -0.32 2.79
C GLU A 145 -37.42 -1.80 2.96
N THR A 146 -37.88 -2.64 2.04
CA THR A 146 -37.48 -4.05 2.05
C THR A 146 -36.00 -4.20 1.74
N GLY A 147 -35.46 -3.43 0.77
CA GLY A 147 -34.03 -3.40 0.45
C GLY A 147 -33.19 -2.95 1.64
N ILE A 148 -33.60 -1.88 2.33
CA ILE A 148 -32.91 -1.39 3.54
C ILE A 148 -32.94 -2.44 4.65
N ARG A 149 -34.08 -3.06 4.90
CA ARG A 149 -34.20 -4.12 5.91
C ARG A 149 -33.29 -5.32 5.60
N LEU A 150 -33.19 -5.74 4.34
CA LEU A 150 -32.29 -6.82 3.91
C LEU A 150 -30.82 -6.42 4.09
N ALA A 151 -30.45 -5.19 3.72
CA ALA A 151 -29.11 -4.68 3.95
C ALA A 151 -28.74 -4.68 5.44
N CYS A 152 -29.69 -4.24 6.31
CA CYS A 152 -29.51 -4.28 7.75
C CYS A 152 -29.44 -5.70 8.33
N ALA A 153 -30.13 -6.67 7.72
CA ALA A 153 -30.13 -8.05 8.18
C ALA A 153 -28.90 -8.87 7.76
N THR A 154 -28.13 -8.39 6.77
CA THR A 154 -26.97 -9.11 6.25
C THR A 154 -25.88 -9.27 7.32
N LYS A 155 -25.41 -10.50 7.51
CA LYS A 155 -24.29 -10.79 8.42
C LYS A 155 -22.97 -10.41 7.78
N PRO A 156 -22.04 -9.77 8.52
CA PRO A 156 -20.71 -9.50 8.01
C PRO A 156 -19.94 -10.81 7.75
N ALA A 157 -19.10 -10.81 6.71
CA ALA A 157 -18.21 -11.92 6.39
C ALA A 157 -16.90 -11.86 7.20
N GLY A 158 -16.62 -10.74 7.85
CA GLY A 158 -15.45 -10.53 8.68
C GLY A 158 -15.48 -9.18 9.41
N PRO A 159 -14.47 -8.89 10.25
CA PRO A 159 -14.40 -7.64 10.98
C PRO A 159 -14.14 -6.44 10.03
N PRO A 160 -14.61 -5.22 10.40
CA PRO A 160 -14.34 -4.02 9.63
C PRO A 160 -12.84 -3.66 9.66
N GLY A 161 -12.35 -3.03 8.58
CA GLY A 161 -10.97 -2.58 8.45
C GLY A 161 -9.99 -3.64 7.97
N VAL A 162 -10.32 -4.93 8.01
CA VAL A 162 -9.36 -6.03 7.79
C VAL A 162 -9.26 -6.43 6.32
N ARG A 163 -10.37 -6.46 5.59
CA ARG A 163 -10.41 -6.94 4.22
C ARG A 163 -11.22 -6.04 3.31
N PHE A 164 -10.67 -5.76 2.14
CA PHE A 164 -11.42 -5.11 1.07
C PHE A 164 -12.43 -6.08 0.45
N VAL A 165 -13.70 -5.72 0.47
CA VAL A 165 -14.80 -6.41 -0.22
C VAL A 165 -15.67 -5.36 -0.88
N TYR A 166 -15.63 -5.27 -2.22
CA TYR A 166 -16.54 -4.38 -2.94
C TYR A 166 -17.98 -4.81 -2.64
N SER A 167 -18.75 -3.93 -2.02
CA SER A 167 -20.08 -4.24 -1.50
C SER A 167 -21.07 -3.16 -1.87
N ASP A 168 -22.14 -3.54 -2.56
CA ASP A 168 -23.27 -2.67 -2.88
C ASP A 168 -24.09 -2.33 -1.63
N ILE A 169 -24.11 -3.24 -0.64
CA ILE A 169 -24.76 -2.99 0.66
C ILE A 169 -24.19 -1.72 1.32
N ASN A 170 -22.89 -1.48 1.23
CA ASN A 170 -22.28 -0.26 1.78
C ASN A 170 -22.97 1.00 1.24
N PHE A 171 -23.22 1.03 -0.05
CA PHE A 171 -23.81 2.19 -0.71
C PHE A 171 -25.33 2.23 -0.61
N ILE A 172 -26.01 1.09 -0.48
CA ILE A 172 -27.43 1.04 -0.08
C ILE A 172 -27.59 1.76 1.26
N LEU A 173 -26.76 1.42 2.26
CA LEU A 173 -26.78 2.05 3.59
C LEU A 173 -26.36 3.53 3.54
N LEU A 174 -25.35 3.91 2.75
CA LEU A 174 -24.96 5.31 2.58
C LEU A 174 -26.07 6.13 1.91
N GLY A 175 -26.82 5.56 0.96
CA GLY A 175 -28.00 6.19 0.38
C GLY A 175 -29.12 6.40 1.39
N GLU A 176 -29.35 5.43 2.28
CA GLU A 176 -30.28 5.55 3.39
C GLU A 176 -29.85 6.63 4.39
N ILE A 177 -28.54 6.76 4.65
CA ILE A 177 -28.04 7.83 5.52
C ILE A 177 -28.30 9.20 4.92
N VAL A 178 -28.18 9.38 3.58
CA VAL A 178 -28.61 10.63 2.93
C VAL A 178 -30.07 10.90 3.22
N HIS A 179 -30.97 9.90 3.08
CA HIS A 179 -32.39 10.03 3.36
C HIS A 179 -32.63 10.46 4.81
N ARG A 180 -32.06 9.81 5.79
CA ARG A 180 -32.26 10.10 7.22
C ARG A 180 -31.70 11.45 7.65
N LEU A 181 -30.57 11.86 7.12
CA LEU A 181 -29.94 13.14 7.48
C LEU A 181 -30.62 14.34 6.82
N SER A 182 -31.19 14.14 5.62
CA SER A 182 -31.84 15.23 4.84
C SER A 182 -33.33 15.25 4.88
N GLY A 183 -33.98 14.13 5.24
CA GLY A 183 -35.44 13.96 5.13
C GLY A 183 -35.92 13.78 3.67
N GLN A 184 -35.03 13.65 2.70
CA GLN A 184 -35.33 13.52 1.27
C GLN A 184 -34.80 12.20 0.72
N MET A 185 -35.53 11.61 -0.25
CA MET A 185 -34.96 10.49 -1.01
C MET A 185 -33.69 10.93 -1.75
N LEU A 186 -32.75 9.99 -1.91
CA LEU A 186 -31.48 10.26 -2.60
C LEU A 186 -31.67 10.91 -3.98
N SER A 187 -32.67 10.48 -4.74
CA SER A 187 -33.00 11.05 -6.06
C SER A 187 -33.29 12.55 -6.01
N ASP A 188 -34.09 12.95 -5.05
CA ASP A 188 -34.51 14.35 -4.87
C ASP A 188 -33.39 15.20 -4.32
N TYR A 189 -32.68 14.68 -3.29
CA TYR A 189 -31.57 15.39 -2.70
C TYR A 189 -30.44 15.62 -3.70
N ALA A 190 -30.01 14.57 -4.44
CA ALA A 190 -28.97 14.69 -5.46
C ALA A 190 -29.38 15.62 -6.60
N ARG A 191 -30.63 15.53 -7.06
CA ARG A 191 -31.15 16.44 -8.11
C ARG A 191 -31.07 17.89 -7.69
N GLN A 192 -31.56 18.22 -6.48
CA GLN A 192 -31.67 19.61 -6.00
C GLN A 192 -30.30 20.20 -5.61
N ASN A 193 -29.44 19.40 -4.98
CA ASN A 193 -28.20 19.89 -4.37
C ASN A 193 -26.95 19.63 -5.20
N ILE A 194 -26.98 18.74 -6.22
CA ILE A 194 -25.84 18.36 -7.03
C ILE A 194 -26.11 18.64 -8.52
N PHE A 195 -27.12 17.97 -9.13
CA PHE A 195 -27.29 17.97 -10.57
C PHE A 195 -27.76 19.32 -11.12
N LEU A 196 -28.82 19.89 -10.57
CA LEU A 196 -29.35 21.19 -11.01
C LEU A 196 -28.34 22.33 -10.82
N PRO A 197 -27.69 22.49 -9.65
CA PRO A 197 -26.67 23.54 -9.46
C PRO A 197 -25.50 23.43 -10.44
N LEU A 198 -25.08 22.22 -10.81
CA LEU A 198 -24.05 22.00 -11.82
C LEU A 198 -24.54 22.13 -13.27
N GLY A 199 -25.83 22.32 -13.50
CA GLY A 199 -26.42 22.32 -14.83
C GLY A 199 -26.42 20.98 -15.54
N MET A 200 -26.38 19.87 -14.79
CA MET A 200 -26.50 18.49 -15.28
C MET A 200 -27.96 18.15 -15.55
N LYS A 201 -28.50 18.69 -16.61
CA LYS A 201 -29.96 18.67 -16.90
C LYS A 201 -30.49 17.31 -17.32
N GLU A 202 -29.61 16.42 -17.81
CA GLU A 202 -29.92 15.10 -18.33
C GLU A 202 -29.42 13.98 -17.41
N THR A 203 -29.10 14.34 -16.15
CA THR A 203 -28.71 13.40 -15.09
C THR A 203 -29.86 13.23 -14.11
N MET A 204 -30.34 11.99 -13.98
CA MET A 204 -31.52 11.70 -13.17
C MET A 204 -31.62 10.23 -12.76
N PHE A 205 -32.38 9.97 -11.72
CA PHE A 205 -32.96 8.64 -11.48
C PHE A 205 -34.28 8.52 -12.25
N GLN A 206 -34.69 7.29 -12.61
CA GLN A 206 -36.00 7.00 -13.20
C GLN A 206 -36.36 7.95 -14.37
N PRO A 207 -35.61 7.92 -15.49
CA PRO A 207 -35.87 8.81 -16.61
C PRO A 207 -37.27 8.64 -17.14
N PRO A 208 -37.99 9.75 -17.51
CA PRO A 208 -39.32 9.68 -18.05
C PRO A 208 -39.34 8.92 -19.40
N ALA A 209 -40.43 8.26 -19.71
CA ALA A 209 -40.61 7.46 -20.92
C ALA A 209 -40.35 8.24 -22.22
N SER A 210 -40.57 9.57 -22.22
CA SER A 210 -40.30 10.46 -23.35
C SER A 210 -38.82 10.48 -23.78
N LEU A 211 -37.89 10.14 -22.85
CA LEU A 211 -36.44 10.07 -23.14
C LEU A 211 -36.01 8.71 -23.68
N ALA A 212 -36.90 7.69 -23.69
CA ALA A 212 -36.56 6.34 -24.16
C ALA A 212 -35.83 6.32 -25.53
N PRO A 213 -36.20 7.12 -26.54
CA PRO A 213 -35.48 7.15 -27.82
C PRO A 213 -34.00 7.52 -27.73
N ARG A 214 -33.59 8.23 -26.66
CA ARG A 214 -32.19 8.64 -26.42
C ARG A 214 -31.44 7.76 -25.44
N ILE A 215 -32.15 6.86 -24.75
CA ILE A 215 -31.52 5.99 -23.76
C ILE A 215 -30.92 4.76 -24.44
N ALA A 216 -29.66 4.46 -24.13
CA ALA A 216 -29.04 3.20 -24.50
C ALA A 216 -29.65 2.04 -23.71
N PRO A 217 -30.27 1.04 -24.38
CA PRO A 217 -30.80 -0.12 -23.68
C PRO A 217 -29.65 -0.97 -23.06
N THR A 218 -29.99 -1.69 -22.00
CA THR A 218 -29.09 -2.63 -21.34
C THR A 218 -29.48 -4.07 -21.66
N GLU A 219 -29.34 -5.00 -20.73
CA GLU A 219 -29.54 -6.43 -20.92
C GLU A 219 -30.99 -6.82 -21.08
N ARG A 220 -31.26 -7.93 -21.77
CA ARG A 220 -32.53 -8.63 -21.76
C ARG A 220 -32.62 -9.49 -20.50
N LEU A 221 -33.72 -9.39 -19.76
CA LEU A 221 -33.95 -10.26 -18.60
C LEU A 221 -34.34 -11.69 -19.01
N GLU A 222 -34.98 -11.83 -20.16
CA GLU A 222 -35.37 -13.07 -20.76
C GLU A 222 -34.84 -13.16 -22.21
N LYS A 223 -34.41 -14.34 -22.64
CA LYS A 223 -33.73 -14.53 -23.93
C LYS A 223 -34.50 -13.98 -25.15
N ALA A 224 -35.84 -14.04 -25.11
CA ALA A 224 -36.72 -13.53 -26.15
C ALA A 224 -37.39 -12.19 -25.77
N GLY A 225 -37.10 -11.65 -24.61
CA GLY A 225 -37.73 -10.43 -24.10
C GLY A 225 -37.10 -9.16 -24.68
N PRO A 226 -37.76 -8.00 -24.50
CA PRO A 226 -37.17 -6.71 -24.85
C PRO A 226 -36.01 -6.39 -23.87
N PRO A 227 -35.00 -5.65 -24.32
CA PRO A 227 -33.94 -5.15 -23.43
C PRO A 227 -34.48 -4.06 -22.50
N LEU A 228 -33.90 -3.97 -21.31
CA LEU A 228 -34.22 -2.89 -20.37
C LEU A 228 -33.82 -1.55 -21.01
N ARG A 229 -34.73 -0.57 -21.00
CA ARG A 229 -34.51 0.78 -21.52
C ARG A 229 -35.17 1.81 -20.59
N GLY A 230 -34.40 2.68 -19.96
CA GLY A 230 -34.91 3.64 -18.99
C GLY A 230 -35.27 3.01 -17.63
N VAL A 231 -35.01 1.75 -17.47
CA VAL A 231 -35.15 1.00 -16.21
C VAL A 231 -33.74 0.56 -15.79
N VAL A 232 -33.40 0.75 -14.51
CA VAL A 232 -32.08 0.43 -13.99
C VAL A 232 -31.73 -1.05 -14.19
N HIS A 233 -30.51 -1.29 -14.68
CA HIS A 233 -29.99 -2.64 -14.95
C HIS A 233 -29.77 -3.44 -13.65
N ASP A 234 -29.20 -2.80 -12.62
CA ASP A 234 -28.90 -3.46 -11.36
C ASP A 234 -30.16 -4.07 -10.73
N PRO A 235 -30.15 -5.40 -10.42
CA PRO A 235 -31.35 -6.08 -9.96
C PRO A 235 -31.82 -5.68 -8.56
N SER A 236 -30.91 -5.39 -7.65
CA SER A 236 -31.25 -4.94 -6.28
C SER A 236 -31.78 -3.52 -6.30
N ALA A 237 -31.14 -2.61 -7.06
CA ALA A 237 -31.67 -1.25 -7.26
C ALA A 237 -33.01 -1.25 -7.96
N ARG A 238 -33.23 -2.12 -8.94
CA ARG A 238 -34.52 -2.29 -9.61
C ARG A 238 -35.60 -2.80 -8.65
N ALA A 239 -35.28 -3.77 -7.80
CA ALA A 239 -36.18 -4.27 -6.76
C ALA A 239 -36.51 -3.18 -5.72
N MET A 240 -35.58 -2.27 -5.43
CA MET A 240 -35.80 -1.09 -4.58
C MET A 240 -36.62 0.01 -5.25
N GLY A 241 -37.10 -0.16 -6.49
CA GLY A 241 -37.88 0.81 -7.21
C GLY A 241 -37.11 1.77 -8.09
N GLY A 242 -35.82 1.50 -8.36
CA GLY A 242 -34.99 2.26 -9.29
C GLY A 242 -34.18 3.40 -8.64
N VAL A 243 -34.28 3.60 -7.34
CA VAL A 243 -33.50 4.60 -6.57
C VAL A 243 -32.76 3.88 -5.45
N ALA A 244 -31.45 3.73 -5.60
CA ALA A 244 -30.60 3.12 -4.58
C ALA A 244 -29.24 3.82 -4.53
N GLY A 245 -28.57 3.76 -3.39
CA GLY A 245 -27.28 4.44 -3.21
C GLY A 245 -26.14 3.89 -4.07
N HIS A 246 -26.27 2.66 -4.55
CA HIS A 246 -25.23 1.97 -5.34
C HIS A 246 -25.45 2.01 -6.86
N ALA A 247 -26.70 2.18 -7.32
CA ALA A 247 -27.07 2.21 -8.75
C ALA A 247 -28.40 2.96 -8.97
N GLY A 248 -28.70 3.35 -10.23
CA GLY A 248 -29.98 3.96 -10.64
C GLY A 248 -29.86 5.31 -11.35
N VAL A 249 -28.69 5.94 -11.36
CA VAL A 249 -28.47 7.20 -12.11
C VAL A 249 -28.32 6.92 -13.60
N PHE A 250 -29.03 7.70 -14.38
CA PHE A 250 -28.88 7.83 -15.85
C PHE A 250 -28.25 9.17 -16.17
N SER A 251 -27.30 9.22 -17.13
CA SER A 251 -26.61 10.46 -17.50
C SER A 251 -26.05 10.42 -18.91
N THR A 252 -25.57 11.57 -19.39
CA THR A 252 -24.84 11.76 -20.66
C THR A 252 -23.36 12.03 -20.39
N ALA A 253 -22.51 11.83 -21.38
CA ALA A 253 -21.09 12.18 -21.27
C ALA A 253 -20.88 13.69 -21.03
N ALA A 254 -21.75 14.54 -21.58
CA ALA A 254 -21.66 15.98 -21.38
C ALA A 254 -21.93 16.39 -19.94
N ASP A 255 -22.96 15.84 -19.30
CA ASP A 255 -23.26 16.11 -17.89
C ASP A 255 -22.16 15.58 -16.97
N LEU A 256 -21.63 14.37 -17.24
CA LEU A 256 -20.50 13.83 -16.48
C LEU A 256 -19.21 14.63 -16.66
N ALA A 257 -19.01 15.26 -17.82
CA ALA A 257 -17.87 16.16 -18.03
C ALA A 257 -17.97 17.42 -17.15
N ARG A 258 -19.17 17.96 -16.93
CA ARG A 258 -19.38 19.07 -15.98
C ARG A 258 -19.03 18.64 -14.55
N PHE A 259 -19.46 17.44 -14.15
CA PHE A 259 -19.12 16.87 -12.85
C PHE A 259 -17.60 16.67 -12.69
N ALA A 260 -16.95 16.05 -13.67
CA ALA A 260 -15.50 15.83 -13.65
C ALA A 260 -14.72 17.16 -13.59
N GLN A 261 -15.13 18.15 -14.36
CA GLN A 261 -14.49 19.47 -14.35
C GLN A 261 -14.69 20.20 -13.01
N MET A 262 -15.86 20.10 -12.41
CA MET A 262 -16.12 20.63 -11.06
C MET A 262 -15.16 20.00 -10.03
N MET A 263 -14.97 18.69 -10.08
CA MET A 263 -14.02 17.99 -9.19
C MET A 263 -12.58 18.47 -9.42
N LEU A 264 -12.11 18.60 -10.68
CA LEU A 264 -10.79 19.12 -11.01
C LEU A 264 -10.57 20.57 -10.55
N ASN A 265 -11.61 21.36 -10.52
CA ASN A 265 -11.57 22.75 -10.07
C ASN A 265 -11.69 22.88 -8.53
N GLY A 266 -11.54 21.79 -7.78
CA GLY A 266 -11.67 21.82 -6.33
C GLY A 266 -13.08 22.14 -5.83
N GLY A 267 -14.11 21.66 -6.53
CA GLY A 267 -15.51 21.76 -6.09
C GLY A 267 -16.32 22.91 -6.72
N SER A 268 -15.79 23.61 -7.73
CA SER A 268 -16.49 24.75 -8.34
C SER A 268 -16.55 24.65 -9.87
N LEU A 269 -17.65 25.13 -10.47
CA LEU A 269 -17.82 25.22 -11.93
C LEU A 269 -18.75 26.38 -12.27
N ASP A 270 -18.43 27.17 -13.31
CA ASP A 270 -19.25 28.27 -13.86
C ASP A 270 -19.76 29.25 -12.76
N GLY A 271 -18.91 29.57 -11.78
CA GLY A 271 -19.25 30.48 -10.68
C GLY A 271 -20.05 29.81 -9.55
N VAL A 272 -20.46 28.56 -9.69
CA VAL A 272 -21.15 27.78 -8.65
C VAL A 272 -20.13 26.99 -7.86
N ARG A 273 -20.05 27.25 -6.55
CA ARG A 273 -19.28 26.42 -5.60
C ARG A 273 -20.18 25.34 -5.03
N LEU A 274 -19.95 24.10 -5.43
CA LEU A 274 -20.67 22.95 -4.89
C LEU A 274 -20.03 22.42 -3.62
N PHE A 275 -18.69 22.30 -3.61
CA PHE A 275 -17.89 21.83 -2.48
C PHE A 275 -16.73 22.77 -2.16
N SER A 276 -16.18 22.66 -0.96
CA SER A 276 -14.89 23.30 -0.67
C SER A 276 -13.73 22.47 -1.26
N PRO A 277 -12.59 23.09 -1.60
CA PRO A 277 -11.43 22.34 -2.05
C PRO A 277 -10.95 21.30 -1.05
N LEU A 278 -11.01 21.61 0.26
CA LEU A 278 -10.65 20.66 1.32
C LEU A 278 -11.58 19.46 1.39
N THR A 279 -12.86 19.62 1.05
CA THR A 279 -13.80 18.50 0.99
C THR A 279 -13.49 17.61 -0.20
N VAL A 280 -13.24 18.20 -1.38
CA VAL A 280 -12.84 17.42 -2.56
C VAL A 280 -11.57 16.64 -2.28
N GLU A 281 -10.54 17.30 -1.74
CA GLU A 281 -9.29 16.65 -1.35
C GLU A 281 -9.53 15.50 -0.36
N LYS A 282 -10.31 15.76 0.71
CA LYS A 282 -10.62 14.76 1.74
C LYS A 282 -11.30 13.51 1.20
N PHE A 283 -12.19 13.66 0.22
CA PHE A 283 -12.94 12.53 -0.34
C PHE A 283 -12.18 11.79 -1.43
N THR A 284 -11.18 12.41 -2.05
CA THR A 284 -10.40 11.81 -3.15
C THR A 284 -8.99 11.36 -2.75
N GLU A 285 -8.51 11.71 -1.56
CA GLU A 285 -7.27 11.15 -0.98
C GLU A 285 -7.49 9.74 -0.42
N PRO A 286 -6.42 8.94 -0.21
CA PRO A 286 -6.53 7.61 0.39
C PRO A 286 -7.17 7.64 1.78
N GLN A 287 -8.22 6.83 1.97
CA GLN A 287 -8.97 6.67 3.21
C GLN A 287 -9.07 5.20 3.66
N SER A 288 -8.47 4.29 2.93
CA SER A 288 -8.33 2.87 3.32
C SER A 288 -7.58 2.73 4.64
N PRO A 289 -7.75 1.62 5.37
CA PRO A 289 -6.94 1.34 6.55
C PRO A 289 -5.44 1.39 6.21
N PRO A 290 -4.61 1.95 7.11
CA PRO A 290 -3.21 2.27 6.82
C PRO A 290 -2.33 1.08 6.46
N ASP A 291 -2.66 -0.11 6.94
CA ASP A 291 -1.96 -1.37 6.73
C ASP A 291 -2.37 -2.11 5.44
N GLN A 292 -3.28 -1.50 4.65
CA GLN A 292 -3.80 -2.13 3.44
C GLN A 292 -3.17 -1.54 2.17
N PRO A 293 -2.71 -2.39 1.22
CA PRO A 293 -2.13 -1.91 -0.04
C PRO A 293 -3.17 -1.33 -1.00
N ILE A 294 -4.45 -1.64 -0.79
CA ILE A 294 -5.56 -1.16 -1.61
C ILE A 294 -5.90 0.27 -1.22
N LEU A 295 -5.83 1.20 -2.17
CA LEU A 295 -6.13 2.61 -1.93
C LEU A 295 -7.50 2.98 -2.48
N ARG A 296 -8.38 3.38 -1.56
CA ARG A 296 -9.72 3.93 -1.85
C ARG A 296 -9.85 5.31 -1.24
N GLY A 297 -10.41 6.25 -1.98
CA GLY A 297 -11.00 7.45 -1.40
C GLY A 297 -12.38 7.15 -0.81
N LEU A 298 -13.10 8.18 -0.37
CA LEU A 298 -14.48 8.03 0.10
C LEU A 298 -15.41 7.88 -1.11
N GLY A 299 -15.72 6.63 -1.45
CA GLY A 299 -16.46 6.24 -2.65
C GLY A 299 -15.62 6.07 -3.90
N TRP A 300 -14.49 6.76 -3.98
CA TRP A 300 -13.63 6.77 -5.17
C TRP A 300 -12.63 5.62 -5.18
N ASP A 301 -12.36 5.13 -6.36
CA ASP A 301 -11.25 4.21 -6.61
C ASP A 301 -9.99 4.99 -6.93
N ILE A 302 -8.87 4.63 -6.31
CA ILE A 302 -7.56 5.24 -6.53
C ILE A 302 -6.60 4.21 -7.09
N ASP A 303 -6.40 3.11 -6.34
CA ASP A 303 -5.56 2.01 -6.74
C ASP A 303 -5.99 0.70 -6.05
N SER A 304 -6.76 -0.09 -6.78
CA SER A 304 -7.40 -1.32 -6.30
C SER A 304 -7.59 -2.31 -7.47
N PRO A 305 -8.13 -3.51 -7.25
CA PRO A 305 -8.50 -4.41 -8.36
C PRO A 305 -9.45 -3.81 -9.39
N TYR A 306 -10.10 -2.69 -9.07
CA TYR A 306 -11.09 -2.02 -9.93
C TYR A 306 -10.52 -0.79 -10.68
N SER A 307 -9.27 -0.40 -10.42
CA SER A 307 -8.65 0.81 -11.02
C SER A 307 -8.06 0.61 -12.43
N GLY A 308 -8.37 -0.52 -13.09
CA GLY A 308 -7.87 -0.77 -14.45
C GLY A 308 -8.28 0.27 -15.50
N ASN A 309 -9.30 1.09 -15.24
CA ASN A 309 -9.68 2.21 -16.09
C ASN A 309 -8.78 3.45 -15.93
N ARG A 310 -7.81 3.46 -15.00
CA ARG A 310 -6.72 4.44 -14.92
C ARG A 310 -5.77 4.32 -16.12
N GLY A 311 -5.63 3.13 -16.68
CA GLY A 311 -4.56 2.81 -17.62
C GLY A 311 -3.19 2.76 -16.92
N GLU A 312 -2.14 2.74 -17.73
CA GLU A 312 -0.77 2.54 -17.25
C GLU A 312 0.04 3.84 -17.09
N LEU A 313 -0.48 4.98 -17.57
CA LEU A 313 0.25 6.24 -17.57
C LEU A 313 -0.31 7.30 -16.62
N PHE A 314 -1.60 7.27 -16.29
CA PHE A 314 -2.12 8.19 -15.28
C PHE A 314 -1.56 7.83 -13.90
N PRO A 315 -1.07 8.83 -13.13
CA PRO A 315 -0.39 8.60 -11.86
C PRO A 315 -1.34 8.14 -10.76
N ILE A 316 -0.79 7.51 -9.73
CA ILE A 316 -1.49 7.29 -8.48
C ILE A 316 -1.71 8.63 -7.79
N GLY A 317 -2.93 8.86 -7.30
CA GLY A 317 -3.42 10.19 -6.90
C GLY A 317 -4.48 10.71 -7.84
N SER A 318 -4.58 10.13 -9.06
CA SER A 318 -5.78 10.18 -9.87
C SER A 318 -6.83 9.21 -9.31
N PHE A 319 -8.10 9.45 -9.61
CA PHE A 319 -9.21 8.70 -9.05
C PHE A 319 -10.37 8.55 -10.05
N GLY A 320 -11.19 7.56 -9.84
CA GLY A 320 -12.31 7.32 -10.72
C GLY A 320 -13.28 6.26 -10.23
N HIS A 321 -14.14 5.80 -11.11
CA HIS A 321 -15.05 4.68 -10.86
C HIS A 321 -15.50 4.03 -12.17
N THR A 322 -15.94 2.77 -12.10
CA THR A 322 -16.51 2.03 -13.22
C THR A 322 -17.97 1.68 -12.95
N GLY A 323 -18.77 1.53 -14.02
CA GLY A 323 -20.12 0.99 -13.99
C GLY A 323 -20.18 -0.37 -14.70
N PHE A 324 -20.99 -1.28 -14.17
CA PHE A 324 -21.14 -2.64 -14.69
C PHE A 324 -21.65 -2.65 -16.13
N THR A 325 -22.55 -1.75 -16.49
CA THR A 325 -23.12 -1.58 -17.82
C THR A 325 -22.13 -1.25 -18.93
N GLY A 326 -20.91 -0.83 -18.57
CA GLY A 326 -19.86 -0.45 -19.51
C GLY A 326 -19.35 0.99 -19.32
N THR A 327 -19.91 1.73 -18.40
CA THR A 327 -19.57 3.13 -18.12
C THR A 327 -18.32 3.28 -17.25
N SER A 328 -17.61 4.41 -17.40
CA SER A 328 -16.47 4.77 -16.53
C SER A 328 -16.17 6.26 -16.56
N ILE A 329 -15.60 6.75 -15.46
CA ILE A 329 -15.04 8.07 -15.29
C ILE A 329 -13.69 7.93 -14.60
N TRP A 330 -12.65 8.64 -15.12
CA TRP A 330 -11.35 8.76 -14.48
C TRP A 330 -10.90 10.20 -14.50
N ILE A 331 -10.42 10.72 -13.38
CA ILE A 331 -10.09 12.14 -13.17
C ILE A 331 -8.66 12.18 -12.62
N ASP A 332 -7.79 12.97 -13.27
CA ASP A 332 -6.42 13.19 -12.83
C ASP A 332 -6.14 14.67 -12.55
N PRO A 333 -6.06 15.08 -11.27
CA PRO A 333 -5.72 16.45 -10.91
C PRO A 333 -4.34 16.88 -11.36
N SER A 334 -3.36 15.96 -11.44
CA SER A 334 -1.97 16.29 -11.78
C SER A 334 -1.81 16.74 -13.23
N THR A 335 -2.53 16.08 -14.15
CA THR A 335 -2.56 16.45 -15.57
C THR A 335 -3.75 17.36 -15.93
N LYS A 336 -4.59 17.69 -14.94
CA LYS A 336 -5.84 18.45 -15.12
C LYS A 336 -6.73 17.85 -16.22
N SER A 337 -6.86 16.52 -16.18
CA SER A 337 -7.55 15.76 -17.23
C SER A 337 -8.61 14.84 -16.67
N TYR A 338 -9.58 14.50 -17.53
CA TYR A 338 -10.54 13.42 -17.24
C TYR A 338 -10.88 12.64 -18.51
N VAL A 339 -11.22 11.37 -18.31
CA VAL A 339 -11.64 10.44 -19.36
C VAL A 339 -13.00 9.88 -18.98
N ILE A 340 -13.99 10.04 -19.84
CA ILE A 340 -15.35 9.50 -19.68
C ILE A 340 -15.61 8.58 -20.85
N LEU A 341 -15.77 7.28 -20.59
CA LEU A 341 -16.19 6.29 -21.57
C LEU A 341 -17.53 5.72 -21.14
N LEU A 342 -18.58 5.99 -21.90
CA LEU A 342 -19.92 5.48 -21.68
C LEU A 342 -20.27 4.46 -22.76
N ALA A 343 -20.54 3.24 -22.36
CA ALA A 343 -20.96 2.14 -23.23
C ALA A 343 -22.09 1.32 -22.55
N ASN A 344 -22.84 0.58 -23.36
CA ASN A 344 -23.83 -0.37 -22.89
C ASN A 344 -23.39 -1.81 -23.24
N SER A 345 -22.23 -2.24 -22.73
CA SER A 345 -21.60 -3.52 -23.08
C SER A 345 -22.45 -4.73 -22.71
N VAL A 346 -23.40 -4.57 -21.82
CA VAL A 346 -24.36 -5.63 -21.45
C VAL A 346 -25.53 -5.76 -22.45
N HIS A 347 -25.64 -4.89 -23.46
CA HIS A 347 -26.73 -4.95 -24.45
C HIS A 347 -26.38 -5.78 -25.67
N PRO A 348 -27.27 -6.66 -26.19
CA PRO A 348 -28.52 -7.10 -25.55
C PRO A 348 -28.29 -8.20 -24.51
N ASP A 349 -27.12 -8.81 -24.51
CA ASP A 349 -26.71 -9.88 -23.62
C ASP A 349 -25.35 -9.53 -23.01
N ALA A 350 -25.10 -9.95 -21.78
CA ALA A 350 -23.87 -9.64 -21.06
C ALA A 350 -22.60 -10.10 -21.80
N ARG A 351 -21.61 -9.25 -21.88
CA ARG A 351 -20.28 -9.49 -22.45
C ARG A 351 -19.19 -9.46 -21.38
N PRO A 352 -17.99 -9.99 -21.68
CA PRO A 352 -16.87 -9.84 -20.78
C PRO A 352 -16.58 -8.37 -20.42
N ALA A 353 -16.05 -8.14 -19.21
CA ALA A 353 -15.78 -6.80 -18.70
C ALA A 353 -14.93 -5.93 -19.67
N LEU A 354 -15.25 -4.64 -19.75
CA LEU A 354 -14.56 -3.67 -20.61
C LEU A 354 -13.26 -3.11 -19.97
N THR A 355 -12.82 -3.62 -18.84
CA THR A 355 -11.62 -3.11 -18.16
C THR A 355 -10.39 -3.01 -19.07
N PRO A 356 -10.08 -3.99 -19.96
CA PRO A 356 -8.94 -3.87 -20.87
C PRO A 356 -9.08 -2.70 -21.87
N LEU A 357 -10.29 -2.47 -22.40
CA LEU A 357 -10.55 -1.34 -23.30
C LEU A 357 -10.42 0.01 -22.57
N ARG A 358 -11.00 0.10 -21.37
CA ARG A 358 -10.94 1.32 -20.55
C ARG A 358 -9.49 1.69 -20.23
N GLY A 359 -8.66 0.72 -19.82
CA GLY A 359 -7.24 0.94 -19.57
C GLY A 359 -6.46 1.35 -20.82
N LYS A 360 -6.72 0.69 -21.96
CA LYS A 360 -6.11 1.06 -23.25
C LYS A 360 -6.48 2.50 -23.66
N VAL A 361 -7.75 2.88 -23.54
CA VAL A 361 -8.22 4.25 -23.83
C VAL A 361 -7.52 5.27 -22.93
N ALA A 362 -7.48 5.04 -21.63
CA ALA A 362 -6.83 5.94 -20.68
C ALA A 362 -5.32 6.08 -20.95
N THR A 363 -4.63 4.98 -21.27
CA THR A 363 -3.21 5.01 -21.65
C THR A 363 -2.97 5.83 -22.91
N ILE A 364 -3.79 5.65 -23.96
CA ILE A 364 -3.69 6.42 -25.20
C ILE A 364 -3.93 7.92 -24.93
N VAL A 365 -4.95 8.24 -24.12
CA VAL A 365 -5.25 9.63 -23.75
C VAL A 365 -4.07 10.25 -23.02
N ALA A 366 -3.55 9.59 -21.98
CA ALA A 366 -2.44 10.13 -21.20
C ALA A 366 -1.18 10.34 -22.04
N ALA A 367 -0.86 9.40 -22.95
CA ALA A 367 0.25 9.54 -23.90
C ALA A 367 0.05 10.71 -24.86
N ALA A 368 -1.18 10.89 -25.37
CA ALA A 368 -1.50 11.93 -26.35
C ALA A 368 -1.54 13.35 -25.76
N LEU A 369 -1.68 13.50 -24.45
CA LEU A 369 -1.57 14.80 -23.78
C LEU A 369 -0.17 15.39 -23.89
N GLY A 370 0.88 14.57 -24.06
CA GLY A 370 2.26 15.01 -24.26
C GLY A 370 2.86 15.77 -23.08
N ILE A 371 2.34 15.58 -21.88
CA ILE A 371 2.77 16.28 -20.67
C ILE A 371 3.32 15.29 -19.64
N GLY A 372 4.31 15.74 -18.86
CA GLY A 372 4.79 15.02 -17.70
C GLY A 372 3.82 15.16 -16.52
N ALA A 373 3.37 14.07 -15.97
CA ALA A 373 2.61 14.09 -14.73
C ALA A 373 3.56 14.37 -13.54
N GLN A 374 3.17 15.26 -12.65
CA GLN A 374 3.89 15.47 -11.38
C GLN A 374 3.42 14.50 -10.29
N GLY A 375 2.68 13.49 -10.67
CA GLY A 375 2.16 12.47 -9.76
C GLY A 375 3.14 11.34 -9.51
N VAL A 376 2.69 10.37 -8.75
CA VAL A 376 3.45 9.20 -8.35
C VAL A 376 3.41 8.16 -9.44
N THR A 377 4.57 7.69 -9.91
CA THR A 377 4.71 6.53 -10.78
C THR A 377 5.17 5.32 -9.97
N LEU A 378 4.44 5.00 -8.90
CA LEU A 378 4.64 3.75 -8.20
C LEU A 378 3.98 2.61 -8.98
N THR A 379 4.54 1.41 -8.82
CA THR A 379 3.88 0.18 -9.29
C THR A 379 2.49 0.09 -8.68
N GLY A 380 1.48 0.10 -9.53
CA GLY A 380 0.08 0.04 -9.11
C GLY A 380 -0.30 -1.34 -8.58
N TYR A 381 -1.45 -1.41 -7.90
CA TYR A 381 -1.97 -2.67 -7.35
C TYR A 381 -2.08 -3.78 -8.41
N ASN A 382 -2.62 -3.46 -9.59
CA ASN A 382 -2.79 -4.44 -10.68
C ASN A 382 -1.44 -4.94 -11.23
N GLU A 383 -0.45 -4.07 -11.34
CA GLU A 383 0.92 -4.42 -11.76
C GLU A 383 1.61 -5.29 -10.71
N THR A 384 1.43 -4.95 -9.42
CA THR A 384 1.91 -5.75 -8.29
C THR A 384 1.32 -7.15 -8.31
N LEU A 385 0.00 -7.29 -8.58
CA LEU A 385 -0.64 -8.59 -8.71
C LEU A 385 -0.11 -9.38 -9.91
N ALA A 386 0.08 -8.75 -11.06
CA ALA A 386 0.65 -9.40 -12.24
C ALA A 386 2.07 -9.91 -11.96
N GLY A 387 2.90 -9.09 -11.32
CA GLY A 387 4.23 -9.48 -10.88
C GLY A 387 4.22 -10.61 -9.84
N ALA A 388 3.32 -10.54 -8.86
CA ALA A 388 3.17 -11.58 -7.83
C ALA A 388 2.73 -12.93 -8.43
N GLY A 389 1.90 -12.93 -9.48
CA GLY A 389 1.51 -14.14 -10.21
C GLY A 389 2.68 -14.86 -10.84
N ALA A 390 3.60 -14.11 -11.47
CA ALA A 390 4.83 -14.65 -12.05
C ALA A 390 5.82 -15.15 -10.99
N ARG A 391 5.87 -14.51 -9.82
CA ARG A 391 6.79 -14.84 -8.71
C ARG A 391 6.32 -15.98 -7.82
N ARG A 392 5.03 -16.32 -7.81
CA ARG A 392 4.47 -17.46 -7.04
C ARG A 392 5.05 -18.83 -7.43
N GLN A 393 5.86 -18.90 -8.48
CA GLN A 393 6.58 -20.13 -8.86
C GLN A 393 7.92 -20.32 -8.11
N ILE A 394 8.40 -19.34 -7.34
CA ILE A 394 9.50 -19.56 -6.41
C ILE A 394 8.93 -20.32 -5.22
N GLY A 395 9.28 -21.59 -5.09
CA GLY A 395 8.69 -22.51 -4.14
C GLY A 395 8.72 -21.97 -2.70
N ARG A 396 7.55 -21.70 -2.16
CA ARG A 396 7.37 -21.46 -0.73
C ARG A 396 7.49 -22.80 -0.04
N THR A 397 8.58 -23.05 0.65
CA THR A 397 8.77 -24.35 1.31
C THR A 397 7.89 -24.52 2.53
N GLY A 398 7.61 -23.44 3.29
CA GLY A 398 6.84 -23.50 4.55
C GLY A 398 7.38 -24.51 5.58
N ALA A 399 8.57 -25.04 5.30
CA ALA A 399 9.15 -26.18 6.00
C ALA A 399 10.54 -25.88 6.56
N THR A 400 10.96 -24.61 6.59
CA THR A 400 12.28 -24.22 7.08
C THR A 400 12.52 -24.73 8.51
N LEU A 401 13.67 -25.35 8.72
CA LEU A 401 14.19 -25.75 10.02
C LEU A 401 15.34 -24.82 10.40
N THR A 402 15.26 -24.21 11.57
CA THR A 402 16.37 -23.43 12.13
C THR A 402 17.52 -24.33 12.58
N GLY A 403 18.69 -23.75 12.83
CA GLY A 403 19.81 -24.50 13.43
C GLY A 403 19.43 -25.16 14.74
N LEU A 404 18.53 -24.56 15.52
CA LEU A 404 17.99 -25.18 16.73
C LEU A 404 17.15 -26.42 16.40
N ASP A 405 16.24 -26.35 15.42
CA ASP A 405 15.44 -27.52 15.00
C ASP A 405 16.32 -28.68 14.54
N VAL A 406 17.39 -28.35 13.79
CA VAL A 406 18.38 -29.34 13.34
C VAL A 406 19.12 -29.99 14.51
N LEU A 407 19.48 -29.23 15.54
CA LEU A 407 20.08 -29.80 16.77
C LEU A 407 19.09 -30.64 17.54
N VAL A 408 17.84 -30.24 17.68
CA VAL A 408 16.78 -31.04 18.30
C VAL A 408 16.67 -32.39 17.61
N ALA A 409 16.61 -32.42 16.28
CA ALA A 409 16.55 -33.66 15.51
C ALA A 409 17.80 -34.55 15.70
N ARG A 410 18.96 -33.95 15.96
CA ARG A 410 20.23 -34.65 16.28
C ARG A 410 20.44 -34.89 17.76
N LYS A 411 19.42 -34.69 18.60
CA LYS A 411 19.48 -34.85 20.09
C LYS A 411 20.66 -34.07 20.70
N PHE A 412 20.97 -32.88 20.14
CA PHE A 412 22.08 -32.02 20.54
C PHE A 412 23.46 -32.69 20.56
N GLN A 413 23.67 -33.73 19.77
CA GLN A 413 24.88 -34.56 19.80
C GLN A 413 26.19 -33.76 19.77
N PRO A 414 26.37 -32.64 19.00
CA PRO A 414 27.62 -31.86 19.03
C PRO A 414 27.89 -31.14 20.37
N LEU A 415 26.87 -30.97 21.21
CA LEU A 415 26.94 -30.25 22.49
C LEU A 415 26.95 -31.18 23.73
N GLN A 416 26.76 -32.48 23.53
CA GLN A 416 26.72 -33.44 24.62
C GLN A 416 28.07 -33.52 25.35
N GLY A 417 28.01 -33.61 26.71
CA GLY A 417 29.19 -33.69 27.56
C GLY A 417 29.99 -32.40 27.69
N LYS A 418 29.45 -31.26 27.20
CA LYS A 418 30.07 -29.94 27.32
C LYS A 418 29.26 -29.02 28.23
N ARG A 419 29.94 -28.20 29.01
CA ARG A 419 29.35 -27.10 29.77
C ARG A 419 29.17 -25.92 28.85
N ILE A 420 27.93 -25.56 28.55
CA ILE A 420 27.56 -24.58 27.53
C ILE A 420 27.29 -23.22 28.15
N GLY A 421 27.93 -22.18 27.59
CA GLY A 421 27.45 -20.78 27.67
C GLY A 421 26.53 -20.48 26.50
N LEU A 422 25.28 -20.13 26.74
CA LEU A 422 24.31 -19.87 25.70
C LEU A 422 24.00 -18.36 25.56
N ILE A 423 24.29 -17.80 24.40
CA ILE A 423 23.95 -16.42 24.04
C ILE A 423 22.59 -16.46 23.35
N THR A 424 21.56 -15.91 23.99
CA THR A 424 20.19 -16.05 23.51
C THR A 424 19.28 -14.95 24.06
N ASN A 425 18.08 -14.88 23.50
CA ASN A 425 16.96 -14.05 23.97
C ASN A 425 15.62 -14.75 23.67
N GLN A 426 14.49 -14.02 23.76
CA GLN A 426 13.14 -14.54 23.49
C GLN A 426 12.97 -15.16 22.09
N SER A 427 13.80 -14.79 21.11
CA SER A 427 13.75 -15.33 19.75
C SER A 427 14.41 -16.71 19.62
N GLY A 428 15.11 -17.17 20.65
CA GLY A 428 15.76 -18.47 20.71
C GLY A 428 14.76 -19.61 20.90
N VAL A 429 13.86 -19.80 19.95
CA VAL A 429 12.84 -20.86 19.96
C VAL A 429 12.93 -21.74 18.71
N ASP A 430 12.45 -22.98 18.84
CA ASP A 430 12.26 -23.87 17.70
C ASP A 430 10.99 -23.49 16.90
N ARG A 431 10.74 -24.17 15.79
CA ARG A 431 9.57 -23.92 14.96
C ARG A 431 8.22 -24.14 15.64
N LEU A 432 8.21 -24.79 16.81
CA LEU A 432 7.03 -25.00 17.66
C LEU A 432 6.92 -23.97 18.78
N GLY A 433 7.80 -22.96 18.82
CA GLY A 433 7.82 -21.91 19.83
C GLY A 433 8.42 -22.35 21.19
N ARG A 434 9.13 -23.48 21.26
CA ARG A 434 9.74 -23.99 22.52
C ARG A 434 11.13 -23.36 22.68
N ARG A 435 11.44 -22.88 23.90
CA ARG A 435 12.71 -22.22 24.24
C ARG A 435 13.91 -23.16 24.07
N ASN A 436 14.98 -22.66 23.48
CA ASN A 436 16.25 -23.40 23.32
C ASN A 436 16.84 -23.87 24.65
N ILE A 437 16.77 -23.05 25.71
CA ILE A 437 17.23 -23.39 27.07
C ILE A 437 16.56 -24.67 27.57
N ASP A 438 15.24 -24.73 27.45
CA ASP A 438 14.45 -25.86 27.96
C ASP A 438 14.69 -27.13 27.13
N LEU A 439 14.81 -26.98 25.80
CA LEU A 439 15.11 -28.07 24.86
C LEU A 439 16.49 -28.67 25.12
N MET A 440 17.52 -27.84 25.34
CA MET A 440 18.88 -28.28 25.65
C MET A 440 18.92 -29.02 26.95
N ARG A 441 18.32 -28.51 28.04
CA ARG A 441 18.25 -29.14 29.35
C ARG A 441 17.51 -30.47 29.32
N ALA A 442 16.35 -30.51 28.64
CA ALA A 442 15.59 -31.76 28.47
C ALA A 442 16.36 -32.84 27.72
N ALA A 443 17.28 -32.43 26.82
CA ALA A 443 18.17 -33.35 26.12
C ALA A 443 19.45 -33.72 26.90
N GLY A 444 19.61 -33.24 28.13
CA GLY A 444 20.78 -33.53 28.96
C GLY A 444 22.02 -32.68 28.66
N VAL A 445 21.87 -31.57 27.91
CA VAL A 445 22.97 -30.62 27.70
C VAL A 445 23.12 -29.73 28.94
N GLU A 446 24.34 -29.62 29.45
CA GLU A 446 24.67 -28.83 30.63
C GLU A 446 24.83 -27.34 30.25
N VAL A 447 23.75 -26.54 30.37
CA VAL A 447 23.79 -25.09 30.18
C VAL A 447 24.16 -24.44 31.52
N VAL A 448 25.39 -23.94 31.65
CA VAL A 448 25.94 -23.41 32.92
C VAL A 448 25.83 -21.88 33.02
N ALA A 449 25.67 -21.16 31.92
CA ALA A 449 25.53 -19.73 31.90
C ALA A 449 24.68 -19.27 30.69
N LEU A 450 23.92 -18.20 30.89
CA LEU A 450 23.22 -17.49 29.82
C LEU A 450 23.86 -16.12 29.61
N PHE A 451 23.83 -15.65 28.37
CA PHE A 451 24.29 -14.33 27.99
C PHE A 451 23.16 -13.63 27.22
N SER A 452 22.70 -12.51 27.75
CA SER A 452 21.62 -11.74 27.11
C SER A 452 22.18 -10.55 26.33
N PRO A 453 21.70 -10.33 25.08
CA PRO A 453 22.09 -9.16 24.29
C PRO A 453 21.31 -7.90 24.72
N GLU A 454 21.38 -6.86 23.90
CA GLU A 454 20.47 -5.71 23.98
C GLU A 454 19.01 -6.19 24.08
N HIS A 455 18.16 -5.43 24.78
CA HIS A 455 16.77 -5.78 25.15
C HIS A 455 16.61 -6.93 26.18
N GLY A 456 17.73 -7.56 26.63
CA GLY A 456 17.71 -8.59 27.67
C GLY A 456 17.23 -9.97 27.18
N LEU A 457 17.10 -10.91 28.11
CA LEU A 457 16.70 -12.28 27.80
C LEU A 457 15.26 -12.40 27.29
N GLU A 458 14.37 -11.55 27.83
CA GLU A 458 12.94 -11.51 27.45
C GLU A 458 12.63 -10.56 26.29
N GLY A 459 13.63 -9.83 25.78
CA GLY A 459 13.47 -8.90 24.67
C GLY A 459 12.55 -7.70 24.93
N ARG A 460 12.39 -7.29 26.18
CA ARG A 460 11.41 -6.25 26.60
C ARG A 460 12.03 -4.95 27.06
N GLU A 461 13.32 -4.95 27.38
CA GLU A 461 14.02 -3.78 27.91
C GLU A 461 14.45 -2.85 26.77
N ASP A 462 14.07 -1.59 26.86
CA ASP A 462 14.44 -0.54 25.86
C ASP A 462 15.29 0.55 26.53
N ARG A 463 16.31 0.14 27.30
CA ARG A 463 17.24 1.00 28.02
C ARG A 463 18.63 0.41 28.11
N PRO A 464 19.69 1.19 28.11
CA PRO A 464 21.06 0.72 28.34
C PRO A 464 21.29 0.32 29.80
N GLY A 465 22.39 -0.37 30.05
CA GLY A 465 22.87 -0.66 31.39
C GLY A 465 22.13 -1.81 32.12
N LEU A 466 21.71 -2.82 31.37
CA LEU A 466 21.01 -3.97 31.94
C LEU A 466 21.89 -4.75 32.91
N PRO A 467 21.39 -5.07 34.14
CA PRO A 467 22.18 -5.82 35.14
C PRO A 467 22.20 -7.33 34.83
N ASP A 468 23.18 -8.03 35.43
CA ASP A 468 23.16 -9.47 35.54
C ASP A 468 22.01 -9.91 36.44
N PHE A 469 21.42 -11.09 36.19
CA PHE A 469 20.35 -11.66 37.00
C PHE A 469 20.36 -13.20 36.94
N THR A 470 19.41 -13.85 37.55
CA THR A 470 19.19 -15.29 37.44
C THR A 470 17.86 -15.53 36.73
N ASP A 471 17.86 -16.32 35.67
CA ASP A 471 16.60 -16.65 34.95
C ASP A 471 15.68 -17.44 35.88
N PRO A 472 14.48 -16.93 36.23
CA PRO A 472 13.59 -17.56 37.20
C PRO A 472 13.11 -18.94 36.74
N ALA A 473 13.02 -19.16 35.42
CA ALA A 473 12.49 -20.39 34.84
C ALA A 473 13.53 -21.54 34.89
N SER A 474 14.80 -21.22 34.62
CA SER A 474 15.87 -22.24 34.58
C SER A 474 16.75 -22.28 35.81
N GLY A 475 16.80 -21.21 36.62
CA GLY A 475 17.73 -21.03 37.74
C GLY A 475 19.17 -20.73 37.30
N ILE A 476 19.42 -20.49 36.00
CA ILE A 476 20.75 -20.25 35.45
C ILE A 476 21.10 -18.76 35.54
N LYS A 477 22.36 -18.46 35.87
CA LYS A 477 22.87 -17.08 35.88
C LYS A 477 22.88 -16.48 34.45
N VAL A 478 22.34 -15.28 34.30
CA VAL A 478 22.34 -14.50 33.07
C VAL A 478 23.34 -13.37 33.22
N PHE A 479 24.33 -13.34 32.35
CA PHE A 479 25.26 -12.24 32.19
C PHE A 479 24.74 -11.29 31.09
N SER A 480 24.66 -9.99 31.40
CA SER A 480 24.25 -8.99 30.43
C SER A 480 25.42 -8.58 29.55
N LEU A 481 25.26 -8.73 28.22
CA LEU A 481 26.15 -8.18 27.21
C LEU A 481 25.67 -6.80 26.72
N TYR A 482 24.78 -6.14 27.48
CA TYR A 482 24.32 -4.78 27.26
C TYR A 482 24.26 -3.99 28.59
N GLY A 483 25.23 -4.26 29.42
CA GLY A 483 25.36 -3.71 30.76
C GLY A 483 26.72 -3.05 30.99
N LYS A 484 27.46 -3.60 31.96
CA LYS A 484 28.82 -3.13 32.28
C LYS A 484 29.83 -3.46 31.17
N THR A 485 29.54 -4.45 30.35
CA THR A 485 30.36 -4.88 29.21
C THR A 485 29.46 -5.24 28.02
N LEU A 486 30.01 -5.08 26.82
CA LEU A 486 29.39 -5.54 25.56
C LEU A 486 30.02 -6.88 25.09
N ARG A 487 31.00 -7.40 25.84
CA ARG A 487 31.77 -8.61 25.50
C ARG A 487 31.79 -9.57 26.66
N PRO A 488 31.73 -10.89 26.45
CA PRO A 488 32.02 -11.84 27.50
C PRO A 488 33.43 -11.64 28.05
N THR A 489 33.55 -11.54 29.39
CA THR A 489 34.87 -11.43 30.03
C THR A 489 35.43 -12.80 30.34
N PRO A 490 36.77 -12.92 30.58
CA PRO A 490 37.38 -14.20 30.99
C PRO A 490 36.73 -14.82 32.24
N GLU A 491 36.26 -13.98 33.17
CA GLU A 491 35.56 -14.43 34.38
C GLU A 491 34.21 -15.05 34.05
N MET A 492 33.45 -14.47 33.13
CA MET A 492 32.17 -14.98 32.67
C MET A 492 32.30 -16.31 31.92
N LEU A 493 33.45 -16.52 31.26
CA LEU A 493 33.75 -17.73 30.46
C LEU A 493 34.35 -18.87 31.32
N ARG A 494 34.63 -18.61 32.60
CA ARG A 494 35.25 -19.61 33.47
C ARG A 494 34.33 -20.84 33.65
N GLY A 495 34.85 -22.01 33.30
CA GLY A 495 34.13 -23.27 33.41
C GLY A 495 33.15 -23.51 32.24
N ILE A 496 33.24 -22.78 31.16
CA ILE A 496 32.48 -22.99 29.90
C ILE A 496 33.39 -23.73 28.92
N ASP A 497 32.89 -24.83 28.36
CA ASP A 497 33.63 -25.65 27.38
C ASP A 497 33.29 -25.24 25.93
N ALA A 498 32.14 -24.58 25.69
CA ALA A 498 31.77 -24.04 24.39
C ALA A 498 30.75 -22.92 24.56
N LEU A 499 30.80 -21.93 23.65
CA LEU A 499 29.78 -20.91 23.50
C LEU A 499 28.83 -21.24 22.33
N VAL A 500 27.55 -21.05 22.55
CA VAL A 500 26.49 -21.23 21.53
C VAL A 500 25.74 -19.92 21.37
N PHE A 501 25.56 -19.47 20.13
CA PHE A 501 24.76 -18.29 19.77
C PHE A 501 23.47 -18.75 19.09
N ASP A 502 22.32 -18.30 19.58
CA ASP A 502 21.01 -18.61 19.02
C ASP A 502 20.04 -17.43 19.20
N ILE A 503 20.08 -16.47 18.27
CA ILE A 503 19.27 -15.27 18.26
C ILE A 503 18.82 -14.98 16.82
N GLN A 504 17.55 -14.57 16.63
CA GLN A 504 17.01 -14.10 15.35
C GLN A 504 17.46 -12.66 15.09
N ASP A 505 18.19 -12.46 14.01
CA ASP A 505 18.54 -11.15 13.46
C ASP A 505 17.50 -10.65 12.46
N ILE A 506 17.62 -9.40 12.01
CA ILE A 506 16.68 -8.79 11.04
C ILE A 506 17.29 -8.47 9.67
N GLY A 507 18.59 -8.67 9.47
CA GLY A 507 19.28 -8.46 8.19
C GLY A 507 19.73 -7.03 7.92
N ALA A 508 19.88 -6.20 8.97
CA ALA A 508 20.36 -4.82 8.88
C ALA A 508 21.60 -4.61 9.75
N ARG A 509 22.69 -4.08 9.17
CA ARG A 509 24.01 -3.89 9.77
C ARG A 509 23.99 -3.30 11.19
N PHE A 510 23.13 -2.34 11.46
CA PHE A 510 23.09 -1.66 12.75
C PHE A 510 22.19 -2.34 13.78
N PHE A 511 21.62 -3.51 13.45
CA PHE A 511 20.94 -4.34 14.44
C PHE A 511 21.99 -5.11 15.26
N THR A 512 22.10 -4.76 16.53
CA THR A 512 23.28 -5.01 17.38
C THR A 512 23.62 -6.48 17.65
N TYR A 513 22.74 -7.41 17.27
CA TYR A 513 22.96 -8.84 17.52
C TYR A 513 24.09 -9.41 16.69
N GLU A 514 24.35 -8.89 15.48
CA GLU A 514 25.51 -9.29 14.69
C GLU A 514 26.83 -8.87 15.38
N THR A 515 26.88 -7.67 16.01
CA THR A 515 28.03 -7.20 16.78
C THR A 515 28.21 -8.00 18.06
N THR A 516 27.11 -8.31 18.75
CA THR A 516 27.12 -9.18 19.95
C THR A 516 27.70 -10.57 19.62
N MET A 517 27.27 -11.15 18.47
CA MET A 517 27.80 -12.43 17.96
C MET A 517 29.31 -12.34 17.73
N ALA A 518 29.76 -11.29 17.01
CA ALA A 518 31.16 -11.12 16.68
C ALA A 518 32.04 -10.94 17.94
N TYR A 519 31.61 -10.12 18.88
CA TYR A 519 32.30 -9.89 20.14
C TYR A 519 32.40 -11.15 21.00
N ALA A 520 31.35 -11.96 21.03
CA ALA A 520 31.37 -13.23 21.72
C ALA A 520 32.28 -14.26 21.03
N MET A 521 32.32 -14.25 19.69
CA MET A 521 33.22 -15.09 18.90
C MET A 521 34.69 -14.73 19.13
N GLU A 522 35.02 -13.42 19.19
CA GLU A 522 36.37 -12.97 19.59
C GLU A 522 36.77 -13.42 21.01
N ALA A 523 35.80 -13.34 21.96
CA ALA A 523 36.04 -13.77 23.32
C ALA A 523 36.27 -15.30 23.41
N ALA A 524 35.50 -16.08 22.64
CA ALA A 524 35.68 -17.54 22.53
C ALA A 524 37.05 -17.91 21.94
N ALA A 525 37.46 -17.22 20.86
CA ALA A 525 38.76 -17.44 20.25
C ALA A 525 39.92 -17.16 21.23
N LYS A 526 39.86 -16.05 21.99
CA LYS A 526 40.85 -15.71 23.01
C LYS A 526 40.86 -16.69 24.18
N ALA A 527 39.73 -17.28 24.53
CA ALA A 527 39.60 -18.27 25.57
C ALA A 527 39.94 -19.72 25.09
N GLY A 528 40.14 -19.91 23.77
CA GLY A 528 40.42 -21.21 23.18
C GLY A 528 39.26 -22.19 23.22
N ILE A 529 38.02 -21.71 23.33
CA ILE A 529 36.80 -22.54 23.38
C ILE A 529 36.04 -22.50 22.04
N PRO A 530 35.42 -23.61 21.60
CA PRO A 530 34.60 -23.67 20.40
C PRO A 530 33.43 -22.72 20.45
N TYR A 531 33.07 -22.17 19.26
CA TYR A 531 31.95 -21.27 19.07
C TYR A 531 30.94 -21.87 18.08
N TYR A 532 29.71 -22.00 18.52
CA TYR A 532 28.61 -22.54 17.69
C TYR A 532 27.61 -21.44 17.37
N VAL A 533 27.18 -21.35 16.11
CA VAL A 533 26.09 -20.49 15.68
C VAL A 533 24.95 -21.38 15.20
N LEU A 534 23.80 -21.31 15.87
CA LEU A 534 22.58 -21.94 15.40
C LEU A 534 21.92 -20.98 14.41
N ASP A 535 22.06 -21.29 13.12
CA ASP A 535 21.67 -20.34 12.09
C ASP A 535 20.17 -20.15 11.98
N ARG A 536 19.76 -18.93 11.60
CA ARG A 536 18.37 -18.52 11.43
C ARG A 536 18.21 -17.77 10.12
N PRO A 537 17.01 -17.85 9.46
CA PRO A 537 16.79 -17.19 8.19
C PRO A 537 16.95 -15.67 8.31
N ASN A 538 17.49 -15.04 7.27
CA ASN A 538 17.40 -13.60 7.14
C ASN A 538 15.93 -13.23 6.83
N PRO A 539 15.21 -12.50 7.68
CA PRO A 539 13.76 -12.33 7.54
C PRO A 539 13.36 -11.46 6.36
N ILE A 540 14.25 -10.58 5.90
CA ILE A 540 14.04 -9.68 4.77
C ILE A 540 14.74 -10.16 3.51
N THR A 541 14.83 -11.47 3.31
CA THR A 541 15.50 -12.21 2.22
C THR A 541 17.02 -12.08 2.17
N GLY A 542 17.68 -13.06 1.59
CA GLY A 542 19.13 -13.06 1.36
C GLY A 542 19.54 -12.52 -0.01
N THR A 543 18.60 -12.19 -0.89
CA THR A 543 18.88 -11.74 -2.26
C THR A 543 19.13 -10.24 -2.35
N HIS A 544 18.51 -9.43 -1.51
CA HIS A 544 18.67 -7.99 -1.52
C HIS A 544 19.89 -7.54 -0.73
N VAL A 545 20.75 -6.74 -1.37
CA VAL A 545 21.93 -6.11 -0.77
C VAL A 545 21.89 -4.64 -1.12
N GLU A 546 21.76 -3.78 -0.12
CA GLU A 546 21.40 -2.39 -0.33
C GLU A 546 22.11 -1.45 0.66
N GLY A 547 22.27 -0.21 0.24
CA GLY A 547 22.71 0.88 1.09
C GLY A 547 24.21 1.10 1.14
N PRO A 548 24.62 2.23 1.74
CA PRO A 548 26.02 2.58 1.86
C PRO A 548 26.79 1.57 2.74
N LEU A 549 28.05 1.35 2.39
CA LEU A 549 28.95 0.52 3.15
C LEU A 549 29.45 1.26 4.38
N LEU A 550 29.79 0.51 5.43
CA LEU A 550 30.35 1.06 6.65
C LEU A 550 31.78 1.54 6.45
N ASP A 551 32.06 2.82 6.67
CA ASP A 551 33.41 3.37 6.76
C ASP A 551 34.12 2.83 8.00
N ALA A 552 35.42 2.54 7.89
CA ALA A 552 36.22 2.07 9.02
C ALA A 552 36.21 3.05 10.23
N ALA A 553 36.13 4.35 9.95
CA ALA A 553 36.05 5.39 10.99
C ALA A 553 34.72 5.42 11.77
N ASN A 554 33.67 4.77 11.23
CA ASN A 554 32.34 4.69 11.86
C ASN A 554 32.08 3.32 12.50
N GLN A 555 33.09 2.45 12.57
CA GLN A 555 32.99 1.15 13.24
C GLN A 555 32.61 1.34 14.71
N SER A 556 31.57 0.61 15.16
CA SER A 556 31.00 0.77 16.51
C SER A 556 30.17 -0.45 16.89
N PHE A 557 29.45 -0.37 18.02
CA PHE A 557 28.51 -1.41 18.41
C PHE A 557 27.30 -1.56 17.46
N VAL A 558 26.94 -0.48 16.72
CA VAL A 558 25.90 -0.50 15.67
C VAL A 558 26.49 -0.71 14.26
N GLY A 559 27.69 -1.25 14.17
CA GLY A 559 28.35 -1.55 12.90
C GLY A 559 29.73 -2.18 13.12
N TYR A 560 29.78 -3.50 13.11
CA TYR A 560 30.99 -4.25 13.48
C TYR A 560 32.02 -4.33 12.33
N PHE A 561 31.55 -4.59 11.09
CA PHE A 561 32.46 -4.92 9.98
C PHE A 561 32.52 -3.78 8.96
N PRO A 562 33.69 -3.08 8.82
CA PRO A 562 33.89 -2.09 7.77
C PRO A 562 33.69 -2.71 6.38
N GLY A 563 32.97 -2.01 5.51
CA GLY A 563 32.60 -2.52 4.20
C GLY A 563 31.30 -3.33 4.16
N LEU A 564 30.62 -3.52 5.28
CA LEU A 564 29.29 -4.13 5.30
C LEU A 564 28.22 -3.12 4.86
N PRO A 565 27.37 -3.40 3.86
CA PRO A 565 26.26 -2.54 3.49
C PRO A 565 25.16 -2.56 4.54
N VAL A 566 24.27 -1.57 4.51
CA VAL A 566 23.17 -1.47 5.48
C VAL A 566 22.29 -2.72 5.48
N ARG A 567 21.87 -3.20 4.32
CA ARG A 567 21.17 -4.48 4.14
C ARG A 567 22.11 -5.47 3.48
N HIS A 568 22.60 -6.43 4.23
CA HIS A 568 23.73 -7.28 3.81
C HIS A 568 23.30 -8.59 3.11
N GLY A 569 22.02 -9.01 3.27
CA GLY A 569 21.46 -10.20 2.64
C GLY A 569 22.17 -11.51 3.05
N MET A 570 22.63 -11.61 4.31
CA MET A 570 23.29 -12.80 4.87
C MET A 570 22.58 -13.27 6.13
N THR A 571 22.69 -14.56 6.43
CA THR A 571 22.26 -15.13 7.72
C THR A 571 23.33 -14.90 8.80
N MET A 572 22.98 -15.11 10.07
CA MET A 572 23.96 -14.99 11.16
C MET A 572 25.12 -15.98 11.02
N GLY A 573 24.83 -17.21 10.58
CA GLY A 573 25.87 -18.20 10.31
C GLY A 573 26.82 -17.76 9.17
N GLU A 574 26.30 -17.17 8.13
CA GLU A 574 27.09 -16.62 7.03
C GLU A 574 27.93 -15.41 7.45
N LEU A 575 27.35 -14.48 8.26
CA LEU A 575 28.08 -13.36 8.85
C LEU A 575 29.20 -13.85 9.78
N ALA A 576 28.94 -14.86 10.61
CA ALA A 576 29.96 -15.43 11.49
C ALA A 576 31.16 -15.96 10.69
N ARG A 577 30.92 -16.66 9.57
CA ARG A 577 31.98 -17.15 8.67
C ARG A 577 32.77 -15.99 8.06
N LEU A 578 32.08 -14.99 7.56
CA LEU A 578 32.69 -13.80 6.98
C LEU A 578 33.56 -13.07 8.01
N PHE A 579 33.01 -12.76 9.19
CA PHE A 579 33.73 -12.03 10.24
C PHE A 579 34.94 -12.83 10.76
N ASN A 580 34.80 -14.15 10.93
CA ASN A 580 35.89 -15.01 11.40
C ASN A 580 37.08 -15.01 10.41
N ALA A 581 36.78 -15.03 9.09
CA ALA A 581 37.82 -15.06 8.06
C ALA A 581 38.43 -13.68 7.80
N GLU A 582 37.59 -12.67 7.50
CA GLU A 582 38.06 -11.36 7.06
C GLU A 582 38.71 -10.57 8.21
N ASN A 583 38.16 -10.64 9.43
CA ASN A 583 38.79 -10.02 10.62
C ASN A 583 39.87 -10.91 11.26
N LYS A 584 40.12 -12.10 10.71
CA LYS A 584 41.14 -13.06 11.22
C LYS A 584 40.96 -13.36 12.71
N ILE A 585 39.67 -13.57 13.14
CA ILE A 585 39.36 -13.82 14.54
C ILE A 585 39.99 -15.13 15.04
N GLY A 586 40.04 -16.15 14.19
CA GLY A 586 40.65 -17.45 14.50
C GLY A 586 39.78 -18.30 15.45
N ALA A 587 38.48 -18.07 15.52
CA ALA A 587 37.58 -18.87 16.34
C ALA A 587 37.40 -20.28 15.75
N ALA A 588 37.30 -21.29 16.61
CA ALA A 588 36.89 -22.65 16.24
C ALA A 588 35.37 -22.66 16.00
N LEU A 589 34.93 -22.05 14.86
CA LEU A 589 33.56 -21.81 14.50
C LEU A 589 32.91 -23.06 13.90
N THR A 590 31.72 -23.40 14.39
CA THR A 590 30.80 -24.36 13.79
C THR A 590 29.42 -23.71 13.57
N VAL A 591 28.96 -23.64 12.32
CA VAL A 591 27.59 -23.22 12.01
C VAL A 591 26.69 -24.44 11.91
N ILE A 592 25.60 -24.45 12.66
CA ILE A 592 24.53 -25.43 12.49
C ILE A 592 23.53 -24.84 11.50
N GLU A 593 23.62 -25.32 10.28
CA GLU A 593 22.92 -24.76 9.12
C GLU A 593 21.41 -24.97 9.19
N LEU A 594 20.68 -24.03 8.53
CA LEU A 594 19.26 -24.17 8.22
C LEU A 594 19.01 -25.38 7.29
N ARG A 595 17.80 -25.90 7.31
CA ARG A 595 17.29 -26.78 6.25
C ARG A 595 16.07 -26.20 5.62
N ASP A 596 15.89 -26.47 4.33
CA ASP A 596 14.72 -26.08 3.54
C ASP A 596 14.44 -24.57 3.57
N TRP A 597 15.50 -23.75 3.60
CA TRP A 597 15.47 -22.32 3.38
C TRP A 597 16.21 -21.94 2.08
N ASN A 598 15.55 -21.16 1.24
CA ASN A 598 16.16 -20.60 0.04
C ASN A 598 16.49 -19.13 0.26
N ARG A 599 17.56 -18.66 -0.34
CA ARG A 599 18.03 -17.27 -0.20
C ARG A 599 16.99 -16.23 -0.58
N GLY A 600 16.09 -16.54 -1.53
CA GLY A 600 14.99 -15.67 -1.95
C GLY A 600 13.75 -15.71 -1.03
N ASP A 601 13.75 -16.54 0.01
CA ASP A 601 12.61 -16.64 0.92
C ASP A 601 12.54 -15.43 1.86
N TRP A 602 11.34 -14.88 2.01
CA TRP A 602 11.00 -13.95 3.07
C TRP A 602 10.52 -14.73 4.29
N PHE A 603 10.57 -14.11 5.48
CA PHE A 603 10.23 -14.81 6.72
C PHE A 603 8.83 -15.47 6.69
N ASP A 604 7.82 -14.80 6.13
CA ASP A 604 6.45 -15.31 6.01
C ASP A 604 6.30 -16.53 5.09
N SER A 605 7.33 -16.86 4.30
CA SER A 605 7.37 -18.07 3.48
C SER A 605 8.05 -19.25 4.15
N THR A 606 8.69 -19.04 5.30
CA THR A 606 9.45 -20.08 6.02
C THR A 606 8.57 -21.03 6.84
N GLY A 607 7.36 -20.60 7.22
CA GLY A 607 6.49 -21.33 8.15
C GLY A 607 6.94 -21.28 9.61
N LEU A 608 7.92 -20.43 9.93
CA LEU A 608 8.36 -20.19 11.32
C LEU A 608 7.45 -19.15 12.00
N PRO A 609 7.23 -19.25 13.33
CA PRO A 609 6.50 -18.23 14.06
C PRO A 609 7.32 -16.92 14.13
N TRP A 610 6.67 -15.78 13.86
CA TRP A 610 7.28 -14.49 14.11
C TRP A 610 7.38 -14.24 15.61
N ILE A 611 8.57 -14.04 16.10
CA ILE A 611 8.85 -13.60 17.47
C ILE A 611 9.51 -12.23 17.36
N ASP A 612 8.92 -11.21 17.93
CA ASP A 612 9.43 -9.84 17.86
C ASP A 612 10.91 -9.79 18.26
N PRO A 613 11.84 -9.49 17.32
CA PRO A 613 13.28 -9.49 17.61
C PRO A 613 13.66 -8.41 18.63
N SER A 614 12.89 -7.33 18.69
CA SER A 614 13.02 -6.26 19.68
C SER A 614 11.63 -5.67 20.01
N PRO A 615 11.49 -4.86 21.06
CA PRO A 615 10.19 -4.27 21.46
C PRO A 615 9.53 -3.43 20.37
N ASN A 616 10.32 -2.91 19.43
CA ASN A 616 9.86 -2.02 18.38
C ASN A 616 9.88 -2.63 16.96
N LEU A 617 10.20 -3.93 16.81
CA LEU A 617 10.12 -4.64 15.52
C LEU A 617 9.04 -5.73 15.59
N ARG A 618 7.78 -5.30 15.45
CA ARG A 618 6.59 -6.12 15.72
C ARG A 618 5.99 -6.78 14.48
N SER A 619 6.55 -6.53 13.31
CA SER A 619 6.04 -7.10 12.06
C SER A 619 7.16 -7.27 11.02
N LEU A 620 6.92 -8.14 10.04
CA LEU A 620 7.79 -8.26 8.88
C LEU A 620 7.84 -6.95 8.06
N ASN A 621 6.75 -6.18 8.03
CA ASN A 621 6.74 -4.86 7.37
C ASN A 621 7.70 -3.89 8.06
N ALA A 622 7.64 -3.82 9.40
CA ALA A 622 8.59 -3.01 10.19
C ALA A 622 10.04 -3.44 9.90
N ALA A 623 10.33 -4.75 9.91
CA ALA A 623 11.66 -5.26 9.61
C ALA A 623 12.11 -4.92 8.17
N THR A 624 11.19 -4.93 7.20
CA THR A 624 11.49 -4.60 5.79
C THR A 624 11.81 -3.11 5.62
N LEU A 625 11.11 -2.23 6.34
CA LEU A 625 11.31 -0.77 6.28
C LEU A 625 12.49 -0.30 7.16
N TYR A 626 12.85 -1.08 8.18
CA TYR A 626 13.85 -0.72 9.18
C TYR A 626 15.21 -0.32 8.58
N PRO A 627 15.79 -0.99 7.57
CA PRO A 627 17.06 -0.59 6.98
C PRO A 627 17.09 0.84 6.44
N GLY A 628 15.94 1.38 6.07
CA GLY A 628 15.80 2.76 5.60
C GLY A 628 15.39 3.74 6.69
N LEU A 629 14.32 3.45 7.41
CA LEU A 629 13.75 4.41 8.37
C LEU A 629 14.62 4.61 9.60
N CYS A 630 15.39 3.59 10.00
CA CYS A 630 16.32 3.70 11.13
C CYS A 630 17.52 4.62 10.84
N LEU A 631 17.82 4.95 9.58
CA LEU A 631 18.98 5.81 9.22
C LEU A 631 18.94 7.20 9.89
N LEU A 632 17.76 7.67 10.31
CA LEU A 632 17.57 8.98 10.93
C LEU A 632 17.15 8.89 12.41
N GLU A 633 17.23 7.71 13.02
CA GLU A 633 16.69 7.47 14.37
C GLU A 633 17.40 8.27 15.46
N SER A 634 18.67 8.65 15.27
CA SER A 634 19.43 9.45 16.23
C SER A 634 19.14 10.96 16.13
N SER A 635 18.40 11.40 15.12
CA SER A 635 18.02 12.81 14.93
C SER A 635 17.07 13.27 16.02
N LYS A 636 17.39 14.39 16.70
CA LYS A 636 16.57 14.95 17.79
C LYS A 636 15.23 15.46 17.27
N GLY A 637 14.16 15.19 18.01
CA GLY A 637 12.82 15.65 17.67
C GLY A 637 12.18 14.94 16.47
N TYR A 638 12.81 13.86 15.99
CA TYR A 638 12.33 12.98 14.94
C TYR A 638 11.94 11.63 15.55
N SER A 639 10.80 11.10 15.14
CA SER A 639 10.29 9.83 15.62
C SER A 639 10.16 8.84 14.45
N VAL A 640 10.67 7.64 14.65
CA VAL A 640 10.44 6.48 13.76
C VAL A 640 9.23 5.65 14.22
N GLY A 641 8.30 6.28 14.93
CA GLY A 641 7.08 5.64 15.42
C GLY A 641 7.26 4.81 16.69
N ARG A 642 8.41 4.88 17.39
CA ARG A 642 8.58 4.21 18.70
C ARG A 642 7.52 4.68 19.69
N GLY A 643 7.00 3.77 20.51
CA GLY A 643 5.92 4.03 21.45
C GLY A 643 4.53 4.13 20.83
N THR A 644 4.38 3.88 19.53
CA THR A 644 3.10 3.77 18.82
C THR A 644 2.80 2.30 18.46
N ASP A 645 1.63 2.05 17.87
CA ASP A 645 1.26 0.71 17.38
C ASP A 645 2.00 0.28 16.10
N SER A 646 2.80 1.19 15.51
CA SER A 646 3.43 0.99 14.19
C SER A 646 4.85 1.53 14.13
N PRO A 647 5.75 1.08 15.04
CA PRO A 647 7.13 1.50 15.03
C PRO A 647 7.82 1.04 13.74
N PHE A 648 8.68 1.87 13.18
CA PHE A 648 9.40 1.68 11.90
C PHE A 648 8.50 1.47 10.66
N GLU A 649 7.18 1.72 10.77
CA GLU A 649 6.28 1.80 9.63
C GLU A 649 5.80 3.23 9.36
N GLN A 650 6.15 4.17 10.25
CA GLN A 650 5.81 5.58 10.16
C GLN A 650 6.88 6.47 10.78
N ILE A 651 6.92 7.72 10.35
CA ILE A 651 7.78 8.75 10.92
C ILE A 651 6.95 9.97 11.29
N GLY A 652 7.42 10.76 12.24
CA GLY A 652 6.76 12.00 12.62
C GLY A 652 7.68 12.95 13.38
N ALA A 653 7.33 14.23 13.37
CA ALA A 653 8.00 15.27 14.14
C ALA A 653 7.10 16.50 14.25
N ASP A 654 7.32 17.36 15.25
CA ASP A 654 6.55 18.60 15.45
C ASP A 654 6.62 19.57 14.26
N PHE A 655 7.69 19.48 13.45
CA PHE A 655 7.92 20.33 12.29
C PHE A 655 7.43 19.72 10.97
N ILE A 656 6.96 18.47 10.95
CA ILE A 656 6.54 17.79 9.74
C ILE A 656 5.08 18.13 9.43
N GLY A 657 4.82 18.66 8.22
CA GLY A 657 3.50 18.69 7.60
C GLY A 657 3.26 17.36 6.87
N GLY A 658 2.47 16.45 7.46
CA GLY A 658 2.31 15.10 6.95
C GLY A 658 1.85 15.03 5.48
N ARG A 659 0.93 15.91 5.06
CA ARG A 659 0.45 15.99 3.67
C ARG A 659 1.53 16.47 2.69
N GLU A 660 2.29 17.48 3.10
CA GLU A 660 3.38 18.04 2.28
C GLU A 660 4.48 17.00 2.04
N LEU A 661 4.91 16.33 3.12
CA LEU A 661 5.94 15.29 3.05
C LEU A 661 5.47 14.09 2.24
N ALA A 662 4.23 13.61 2.45
CA ALA A 662 3.66 12.52 1.66
C ALA A 662 3.57 12.86 0.17
N ALA A 663 3.10 14.06 -0.17
CA ALA A 663 3.02 14.52 -1.55
C ALA A 663 4.41 14.63 -2.18
N TYR A 664 5.41 15.11 -1.44
CA TYR A 664 6.79 15.19 -1.92
C TYR A 664 7.37 13.80 -2.18
N LEU A 665 7.33 12.90 -1.20
CA LEU A 665 7.90 11.55 -1.32
C LEU A 665 7.21 10.74 -2.42
N ASN A 666 5.89 10.86 -2.56
CA ASN A 666 5.16 10.19 -3.61
C ASN A 666 5.54 10.66 -5.02
N ARG A 667 5.98 11.92 -5.20
CA ARG A 667 6.53 12.42 -6.48
C ARG A 667 7.94 11.92 -6.78
N ARG A 668 8.63 11.32 -5.80
CA ARG A 668 9.99 10.80 -5.98
C ARG A 668 10.02 9.43 -6.64
N GLU A 669 8.86 8.81 -6.88
CA GLU A 669 8.77 7.53 -7.60
C GLU A 669 9.61 6.44 -6.94
N ILE A 670 9.43 6.26 -5.62
CA ILE A 670 10.15 5.24 -4.86
C ILE A 670 9.47 3.88 -5.10
N PRO A 671 10.13 2.93 -5.79
CA PRO A 671 9.49 1.66 -6.13
C PRO A 671 9.05 0.87 -4.90
N GLY A 672 7.94 0.18 -5.01
CA GLY A 672 7.46 -0.77 -4.00
C GLY A 672 6.87 -0.17 -2.73
N VAL A 673 6.78 1.17 -2.60
CA VAL A 673 6.22 1.83 -1.42
C VAL A 673 5.29 2.96 -1.80
N ARG A 674 4.29 3.23 -0.94
CA ARG A 674 3.43 4.42 -0.95
C ARG A 674 3.47 5.11 0.38
N VAL A 675 3.30 6.44 0.34
CA VAL A 675 3.42 7.31 1.50
C VAL A 675 2.16 8.12 1.65
N TYR A 676 1.60 8.18 2.85
CA TYR A 676 0.45 9.03 3.11
C TYR A 676 0.47 9.61 4.54
N PRO A 677 -0.24 10.74 4.73
CA PRO A 677 -0.19 11.46 5.99
C PRO A 677 -0.87 10.67 7.09
N VAL A 678 -0.26 10.68 8.26
CA VAL A 678 -0.81 10.10 9.50
C VAL A 678 -0.49 10.99 10.68
N ARG A 679 -1.13 10.69 11.80
CA ARG A 679 -0.70 11.14 13.11
C ARG A 679 0.14 10.04 13.76
N ALA A 680 1.46 10.27 13.87
CA ALA A 680 2.40 9.36 14.51
C ALA A 680 2.48 9.70 16.02
N GLY A 681 1.59 9.10 16.83
CA GLY A 681 1.41 9.49 18.21
C GLY A 681 0.78 10.88 18.35
N THR A 682 1.49 11.85 18.95
CA THR A 682 1.00 13.22 19.14
C THR A 682 1.34 14.17 18.01
N VAL A 683 2.26 13.81 17.11
CA VAL A 683 2.77 14.65 16.03
C VAL A 683 2.24 14.25 14.67
N GLU A 684 2.28 15.17 13.71
CA GLU A 684 2.03 14.83 12.31
C GLU A 684 3.21 14.08 11.71
N GLY A 685 2.92 13.26 10.70
CA GLY A 685 3.93 12.48 10.04
C GLY A 685 3.40 11.76 8.82
N VAL A 686 4.16 10.78 8.36
CA VAL A 686 3.78 9.94 7.24
C VAL A 686 3.93 8.45 7.58
N ARG A 687 3.07 7.64 6.99
CA ARG A 687 3.14 6.19 7.02
C ARG A 687 3.59 5.64 5.67
N PHE A 688 4.38 4.58 5.72
CA PHE A 688 4.88 3.87 4.56
C PHE A 688 4.13 2.55 4.41
N VAL A 689 3.55 2.33 3.23
CA VAL A 689 2.87 1.08 2.88
C VAL A 689 3.65 0.38 1.79
N ILE A 690 4.11 -0.82 2.09
CA ILE A 690 4.81 -1.66 1.12
C ILE A 690 3.78 -2.24 0.16
N VAL A 691 3.87 -1.88 -1.11
CA VAL A 691 3.00 -2.41 -2.19
C VAL A 691 3.70 -3.49 -3.01
N ASP A 692 5.03 -3.46 -3.08
CA ASP A 692 5.86 -4.52 -3.67
C ASP A 692 7.22 -4.58 -2.95
N ARG A 693 7.35 -5.53 -2.04
CA ARG A 693 8.58 -5.70 -1.25
C ARG A 693 9.79 -6.16 -2.06
N GLU A 694 9.56 -6.75 -3.24
CA GLU A 694 10.64 -7.17 -4.12
C GLU A 694 11.27 -6.01 -4.89
N GLN A 695 10.49 -4.95 -5.13
CA GLN A 695 10.98 -3.73 -5.78
C GLN A 695 11.47 -2.69 -4.78
N LEU A 696 11.10 -2.83 -3.49
CA LEU A 696 11.46 -1.86 -2.46
C LEU A 696 12.95 -1.97 -2.12
N ASP A 697 13.71 -0.92 -2.42
CA ASP A 697 15.00 -0.64 -1.81
C ASP A 697 14.75 0.24 -0.57
N ALA A 698 14.81 -0.41 0.61
CA ALA A 698 14.52 0.26 1.87
C ALA A 698 15.55 1.34 2.20
N THR A 699 16.82 1.15 1.82
CA THR A 699 17.89 2.12 2.09
C THR A 699 17.74 3.35 1.21
N ARG A 700 17.35 3.19 -0.05
CA ARG A 700 16.97 4.32 -0.90
C ARG A 700 15.80 5.09 -0.31
N LEU A 701 14.76 4.41 0.19
CA LEU A 701 13.67 5.08 0.88
C LEU A 701 14.18 5.96 2.01
N GLY A 702 15.11 5.46 2.84
CA GLY A 702 15.71 6.25 3.92
C GLY A 702 16.45 7.49 3.42
N LEU A 703 17.23 7.39 2.34
CA LEU A 703 17.92 8.53 1.71
C LEU A 703 16.91 9.55 1.15
N GLU A 704 15.83 9.08 0.51
CA GLU A 704 14.76 9.96 0.00
C GLU A 704 14.05 10.71 1.14
N VAL A 705 13.81 10.04 2.27
CA VAL A 705 13.24 10.67 3.48
C VAL A 705 14.20 11.72 4.05
N ALA A 706 15.50 11.40 4.19
CA ALA A 706 16.51 12.33 4.67
C ALA A 706 16.60 13.60 3.79
N ALA A 707 16.66 13.41 2.48
CA ALA A 707 16.72 14.52 1.52
C ALA A 707 15.40 15.33 1.51
N ALA A 708 14.25 14.67 1.62
CA ALA A 708 12.96 15.35 1.70
C ALA A 708 12.86 16.24 2.94
N ILE A 709 13.27 15.75 4.12
CA ILE A 709 13.26 16.52 5.36
C ILE A 709 14.25 17.68 5.28
N ALA A 710 15.46 17.45 4.80
CA ALA A 710 16.46 18.52 4.64
C ALA A 710 15.96 19.63 3.69
N LYS A 711 15.20 19.28 2.65
CA LYS A 711 14.69 20.21 1.65
C LYS A 711 13.44 20.97 2.12
N LEU A 712 12.46 20.26 2.70
CA LEU A 712 11.19 20.86 3.11
C LEU A 712 11.29 21.58 4.45
N TYR A 713 12.16 21.10 5.35
CA TYR A 713 12.30 21.58 6.71
C TYR A 713 13.78 21.86 7.03
N PRO A 714 14.42 22.84 6.37
CA PRO A 714 15.86 23.09 6.49
C PRO A 714 16.26 23.41 7.95
N GLY A 715 17.37 22.79 8.38
CA GLY A 715 17.91 22.97 9.73
C GLY A 715 17.16 22.24 10.85
N LYS A 716 16.18 21.40 10.53
CA LYS A 716 15.40 20.66 11.54
C LYS A 716 16.01 19.32 11.96
N ILE A 717 16.87 18.73 11.13
CA ILE A 717 17.62 17.50 11.46
C ILE A 717 19.11 17.76 11.31
N ASP A 718 19.91 17.08 12.14
CA ASP A 718 21.37 17.06 12.06
C ASP A 718 21.85 15.66 11.74
N LEU A 719 22.13 15.43 10.46
CA LEU A 719 22.59 14.12 9.95
C LEU A 719 23.92 13.66 10.57
N SER A 720 24.69 14.54 11.20
CA SER A 720 25.93 14.16 11.89
C SER A 720 25.66 13.27 13.11
N LEU A 721 24.48 13.36 13.70
CA LEU A 721 24.03 12.49 14.80
C LEU A 721 23.77 11.05 14.33
N ASP A 722 23.39 10.89 13.07
CA ASP A 722 23.06 9.60 12.46
C ASP A 722 24.26 8.91 11.77
N LYS A 723 25.48 9.45 11.94
CA LYS A 723 26.69 8.98 11.23
C LYS A 723 27.00 7.51 11.43
N LEU A 724 26.70 6.95 12.60
CA LEU A 724 26.95 5.54 12.90
C LEU A 724 25.91 4.62 12.22
N LEU A 725 24.66 5.10 12.05
CA LEU A 725 23.60 4.36 11.38
C LEU A 725 23.77 4.43 9.86
N ILE A 726 23.99 5.62 9.30
CA ILE A 726 24.26 5.79 7.88
C ILE A 726 25.59 5.09 7.51
N GLY A 727 26.59 5.19 8.36
CA GLY A 727 27.87 4.48 8.24
C GLY A 727 28.84 5.06 7.23
N SER A 728 28.42 6.00 6.37
CA SER A 728 29.27 6.61 5.32
C SER A 728 29.32 8.13 5.47
N THR A 729 30.52 8.66 5.67
CA THR A 729 30.78 10.10 5.77
C THR A 729 30.50 10.81 4.44
N GLU A 730 30.79 10.16 3.32
CA GLU A 730 30.54 10.69 1.98
C GLU A 730 29.04 10.86 1.73
N VAL A 731 28.23 9.85 2.04
CA VAL A 731 26.77 9.91 1.90
C VAL A 731 26.17 11.04 2.73
N ILE A 732 26.64 11.24 3.95
CA ILE A 732 26.20 12.36 4.80
C ILE A 732 26.54 13.70 4.15
N ALA A 733 27.76 13.87 3.66
CA ALA A 733 28.19 15.11 2.99
C ALA A 733 27.37 15.38 1.72
N GLN A 734 27.07 14.35 0.93
CA GLN A 734 26.23 14.47 -0.27
C GLN A 734 24.79 14.85 0.08
N LEU A 735 24.18 14.25 1.12
CA LEU A 735 22.84 14.62 1.62
C LEU A 735 22.82 16.08 2.09
N GLN A 736 23.83 16.51 2.84
CA GLN A 736 23.95 17.90 3.32
C GLN A 736 24.14 18.89 2.17
N ALA A 737 24.81 18.49 1.10
CA ALA A 737 24.96 19.27 -0.13
C ALA A 737 23.68 19.29 -1.00
N GLY A 738 22.64 18.57 -0.63
CA GLY A 738 21.39 18.48 -1.41
C GLY A 738 21.50 17.63 -2.68
N THR A 739 22.47 16.71 -2.76
CA THR A 739 22.61 15.79 -3.87
C THR A 739 21.37 14.87 -3.98
N ASP A 740 20.89 14.63 -5.18
CA ASP A 740 19.73 13.76 -5.40
C ASP A 740 20.01 12.34 -4.87
N PRO A 741 19.11 11.74 -4.05
CA PRO A 741 19.28 10.40 -3.51
C PRO A 741 19.55 9.30 -4.54
N ARG A 742 19.05 9.45 -5.78
CA ARG A 742 19.35 8.51 -6.88
C ARG A 742 20.84 8.57 -7.28
N THR A 743 21.40 9.76 -7.33
CA THR A 743 22.83 9.97 -7.60
C THR A 743 23.70 9.42 -6.47
N ILE A 744 23.28 9.67 -5.20
CA ILE A 744 23.95 9.10 -4.02
C ILE A 744 23.95 7.57 -4.10
N GLN A 745 22.79 6.97 -4.40
CA GLN A 745 22.64 5.52 -4.55
C GLN A 745 23.56 4.98 -5.65
N GLN A 746 23.60 5.63 -6.82
CA GLN A 746 24.49 5.23 -7.91
C GLN A 746 25.97 5.28 -7.49
N GLY A 747 26.35 6.25 -6.66
CA GLY A 747 27.75 6.43 -6.23
C GLY A 747 28.33 5.25 -5.44
N PHE A 748 27.50 4.49 -4.71
CA PHE A 748 27.99 3.33 -3.94
C PHE A 748 27.63 1.96 -4.57
N GLN A 749 27.00 1.92 -5.75
CA GLN A 749 26.59 0.63 -6.37
C GLN A 749 27.77 -0.28 -6.70
N ASP A 750 28.88 0.27 -7.16
CA ASP A 750 30.09 -0.54 -7.44
C ASP A 750 30.66 -1.17 -6.17
N ALA A 751 30.62 -0.46 -5.05
CA ALA A 751 31.04 -0.98 -3.75
C ALA A 751 30.07 -2.07 -3.24
N VAL A 752 28.77 -1.91 -3.43
CA VAL A 752 27.77 -2.95 -3.12
C VAL A 752 28.01 -4.18 -4.00
N ALA A 753 28.25 -4.00 -5.30
CA ALA A 753 28.56 -5.11 -6.21
C ALA A 753 29.86 -5.85 -5.81
N ALA A 754 30.89 -5.12 -5.37
CA ALA A 754 32.12 -5.69 -4.83
C ALA A 754 31.85 -6.52 -3.56
N PHE A 755 31.01 -6.03 -2.64
CA PHE A 755 30.60 -6.77 -1.45
C PHE A 755 29.82 -8.04 -1.84
N VAL A 756 28.87 -7.95 -2.77
CA VAL A 756 28.11 -9.11 -3.27
C VAL A 756 29.06 -10.19 -3.80
N LYS A 757 30.12 -9.81 -4.48
CA LYS A 757 31.17 -10.75 -4.94
C LYS A 757 32.00 -11.29 -3.78
N MET A 758 32.40 -10.43 -2.84
CA MET A 758 33.23 -10.78 -1.69
C MET A 758 32.51 -11.76 -0.74
N ARG A 759 31.21 -11.62 -0.50
CA ARG A 759 30.46 -12.51 0.40
C ARG A 759 30.27 -13.95 -0.14
N GLN A 760 30.44 -14.19 -1.46
CA GLN A 760 30.13 -15.48 -2.11
C GLN A 760 30.75 -16.72 -1.43
N PRO A 761 32.06 -16.73 -1.01
CA PRO A 761 32.65 -17.89 -0.35
C PRO A 761 32.04 -18.22 1.02
N TYR A 762 31.33 -17.27 1.63
CA TYR A 762 30.77 -17.39 2.97
C TYR A 762 29.30 -17.82 2.97
N LEU A 763 28.65 -17.78 1.80
CA LEU A 763 27.24 -18.16 1.67
C LEU A 763 27.09 -19.68 1.85
N LEU A 764 26.01 -20.07 2.56
CA LEU A 764 25.66 -21.45 2.88
C LEU A 764 24.46 -21.95 2.09
N TYR A 765 23.60 -21.02 1.64
CA TYR A 765 22.32 -21.32 1.02
C TYR A 765 22.23 -20.76 -0.39
N ARG A 766 21.40 -21.38 -1.24
CA ARG A 766 21.20 -21.00 -2.65
C ARG A 766 20.02 -20.05 -2.84
#